data_6e61005da3cd3e81b256a604cda1e0ac
#
_entry.id   6e61005da3cd3e81b256a604cda1e0ac
#
_cell.length_a   1.000
_cell.length_b   1.000
_cell.length_c   1.000
_cell.angle_alpha   90.00
_cell.angle_beta   90.00
_cell.angle_gamma   90.00
#
_symmetry.space_group_name_H-M   'P 1'
#
loop_
_entity.id
_entity.type
_entity.pdbx_description
1 polymer ?
#
loop_
_entity_poly.entity_id
_entity_poly.type
_entity_poly.pdbx_seq_one_letter_code
_entity_poly.pdbx_strand_id
1 'polypeptide(L)'
;MTKIRQLCLVSAIALAAGSFSAPVFAQDAQDKPAADEVAGEVEIVVTAQGRSQTLSNVPVAISAVNSETLKNSGANDIRQLNQVAPSLLVSSTGSEANGSARIRGIGTVGDNPGLESSVPVFIDGVYRSRSGIGLNELGEIDRIEVQRGPQGTLGGRNSSAGLISIYSQKPKFTFGASGEATYGNFNFFRLGGSVTGPITDTIAARLDGIYVKRDGFYNDTANNTDVNDRNRFFVRGQLLFEPSDSLSLRLIGDYTWRNEKCCAATYVGPSVNQYIGDLNNPSTPLTPLQANGNNIINVLRDLGQPLAGFNAGYDRTIYVSPGRSFAGKTKDYGASAELNWDLGGAKLTSITAYREYRAGQGSDTDYSAVDILFRTPSDDAYSQFHTFTQELRLRGEAFGGTLDWLIGGFYANEKLTVRDNLRFGNQYGRFATCRIVSGGGLAGLYSPTSPACLSARPAAFGAASPTVYAAFDALDSINDRGTINDRYFQQDTNWALFTHNIIHISDKLNLTLGLRYTNDKKDFDATFTNDNTACQTIQGLVGPFLTNASLAAVSGGLIGLGCQGNSTAELNGVSINSNRGEDEWTGTGILSYKAAKGLLLYASFARGYKAGGFNLDRSALKSAIPTFASVGGAQSLVNNLKFDPELVDSYELGVKYASGPFSASLALFQSDFSNFQLNTFNGSVFLVQTINGCKSNLGDTDRDLSAATGACPAGDVGWGVRAQGFELESAINPTRDLRITGGLTYSKTKYRKDIVGNSSGAPLDPALRLLPGDNLSNAPELVVTGSLAYTPAIGSSGLSALFYIDGRVTSDYNTGSDLFPQKEQDGFGIVNARVGLRGPDDHWSIELWAQNLLDQDYAQVAFNTPFQAGTTAAPFTDANNYPGGRQIFSQFLAEPRTFGVTLRGKF
;
A
#
# COMPACT_ATOMS: atom_id res chain seq x y z
N MET A 1 -3.25 21.85 -23.23
CA MET A 1 -2.74 23.20 -22.90
C MET A 1 -3.41 23.83 -21.68
N THR A 2 -4.66 23.50 -21.37
CA THR A 2 -5.36 24.05 -20.17
C THR A 2 -4.88 23.40 -18.86
N LYS A 3 -4.49 22.13 -18.89
CA LYS A 3 -4.00 21.36 -17.72
C LYS A 3 -2.64 21.88 -17.19
N ILE A 4 -1.78 22.42 -18.06
CA ILE A 4 -0.47 22.97 -17.66
C ILE A 4 -0.63 24.30 -16.88
N ARG A 5 -1.72 25.05 -17.09
CA ARG A 5 -1.95 26.33 -16.40
C ARG A 5 -2.30 26.16 -14.92
N GLN A 6 -2.95 25.07 -14.52
CA GLN A 6 -3.24 24.79 -13.11
C GLN A 6 -1.99 24.30 -12.34
N LEU A 7 -1.11 23.53 -12.98
CA LEU A 7 0.16 23.15 -12.37
C LEU A 7 1.08 24.39 -12.10
N CYS A 8 1.06 25.35 -13.01
CA CYS A 8 1.88 26.57 -12.84
C CYS A 8 1.36 27.50 -11.70
N LEU A 9 0.07 27.46 -11.36
CA LEU A 9 -0.46 28.33 -10.31
C LEU A 9 -0.03 27.89 -8.90
N VAL A 10 0.04 26.59 -8.63
CA VAL A 10 0.48 26.07 -7.32
C VAL A 10 1.98 26.29 -7.13
N SER A 11 2.77 26.14 -8.17
CA SER A 11 4.21 26.45 -8.13
C SER A 11 4.48 27.96 -8.00
N ALA A 12 3.61 28.82 -8.54
CA ALA A 12 3.71 30.28 -8.45
C ALA A 12 3.38 30.80 -7.04
N ILE A 13 2.49 30.13 -6.29
CA ILE A 13 2.16 30.53 -4.92
C ILE A 13 3.34 30.25 -3.97
N ALA A 14 4.08 29.15 -4.17
CA ALA A 14 5.29 28.85 -3.39
C ALA A 14 6.46 29.83 -3.71
N LEU A 15 6.52 30.34 -4.93
CA LEU A 15 7.54 31.31 -5.37
C LEU A 15 7.12 32.79 -5.10
N ALA A 16 5.81 33.08 -5.10
CA ALA A 16 5.31 34.44 -4.84
C ALA A 16 5.38 34.86 -3.37
N ALA A 17 5.44 33.91 -2.42
CA ALA A 17 5.65 34.19 -1.00
C ALA A 17 7.07 34.72 -0.69
N GLY A 18 8.02 34.57 -1.62
CA GLY A 18 9.39 35.09 -1.49
C GLY A 18 9.62 36.56 -1.87
N SER A 19 8.57 37.29 -2.31
CA SER A 19 8.75 38.64 -2.92
C SER A 19 8.26 39.80 -2.05
N PHE A 20 7.85 39.60 -0.80
CA PHE A 20 7.50 40.71 0.11
C PHE A 20 8.67 41.05 1.03
N SER A 21 9.56 41.96 0.57
CA SER A 21 10.52 42.63 1.43
C SER A 21 9.83 43.80 2.13
N ALA A 22 9.60 43.68 3.45
CA ALA A 22 9.21 44.82 4.28
C ALA A 22 10.43 45.70 4.57
N PRO A 23 10.30 47.02 4.63
CA PRO A 23 11.41 47.90 4.94
C PRO A 23 11.79 47.77 6.43
N VAL A 24 13.06 47.46 6.66
CA VAL A 24 13.68 47.49 7.99
C VAL A 24 14.00 48.94 8.35
N PHE A 25 13.38 49.44 9.42
CA PHE A 25 13.87 50.61 10.10
C PHE A 25 15.02 50.23 11.02
N ALA A 26 16.19 50.75 10.71
CA ALA A 26 17.39 50.67 11.56
C ALA A 26 17.19 51.54 12.79
N GLN A 27 17.39 50.97 13.96
CA GLN A 27 17.58 51.70 15.20
C GLN A 27 18.89 51.28 15.84
N ASP A 28 19.78 52.22 16.01
CA ASP A 28 21.12 52.07 16.61
C ASP A 28 21.02 51.52 18.04
N ALA A 29 21.76 50.48 18.36
CA ALA A 29 22.09 50.09 19.70
C ALA A 29 23.55 49.56 19.79
N GLN A 30 24.24 50.15 20.73
CA GLN A 30 25.65 50.03 21.02
C GLN A 30 26.20 48.66 21.34
N ASP A 31 27.45 48.51 20.99
CA ASP A 31 28.37 47.36 21.14
C ASP A 31 28.27 46.54 22.45
N LYS A 32 28.11 45.24 22.26
CA LYS A 32 28.76 44.17 23.05
C LYS A 32 29.38 43.19 22.06
N PRO A 33 30.58 42.67 22.26
CA PRO A 33 31.14 41.72 21.35
C PRO A 33 30.38 40.40 21.45
N ALA A 34 29.62 40.14 20.40
CA ALA A 34 28.94 38.85 20.21
C ALA A 34 30.05 37.86 19.79
N ALA A 35 30.16 36.76 20.56
CA ALA A 35 30.77 35.56 20.06
C ALA A 35 30.00 35.16 18.80
N ASP A 36 30.69 34.92 17.69
CA ASP A 36 30.16 34.32 16.49
C ASP A 36 29.70 32.87 16.76
N GLU A 37 28.53 32.69 17.35
CA GLU A 37 27.75 31.49 17.20
C GLU A 37 27.08 31.58 15.83
N VAL A 38 27.71 30.98 14.83
CA VAL A 38 27.10 30.59 13.57
C VAL A 38 25.78 29.91 13.91
N ALA A 39 24.66 30.38 13.36
CA ALA A 39 23.36 29.79 13.53
C ALA A 39 23.47 28.28 13.26
N GLY A 40 23.44 27.47 14.31
CA GLY A 40 23.74 26.03 14.23
C GLY A 40 22.69 25.35 13.36
N GLU A 41 23.14 24.79 12.26
CA GLU A 41 22.39 23.76 11.54
C GLU A 41 21.99 22.67 12.55
N VAL A 42 20.71 22.43 12.76
CA VAL A 42 20.26 21.18 13.37
C VAL A 42 20.41 20.11 12.29
N GLU A 43 21.65 19.61 12.14
CA GLU A 43 21.97 18.59 11.17
C GLU A 43 21.28 17.29 11.58
N ILE A 44 20.38 16.77 10.70
CA ILE A 44 19.61 15.55 10.98
C ILE A 44 20.57 14.36 10.97
N VAL A 45 20.64 13.65 12.10
CA VAL A 45 21.42 12.42 12.23
C VAL A 45 20.53 11.23 11.82
N VAL A 46 21.05 10.38 10.96
CA VAL A 46 20.37 9.17 10.45
C VAL A 46 21.20 7.92 10.73
N THR A 47 20.59 6.74 10.62
CA THR A 47 21.23 5.46 10.92
C THR A 47 21.24 4.49 9.72
N ALA A 48 21.10 5.00 8.52
CA ALA A 48 20.95 4.22 7.28
C ALA A 48 22.06 3.21 6.98
N GLN A 49 23.30 3.44 7.49
CA GLN A 49 24.43 2.50 7.32
C GLN A 49 24.74 1.68 8.60
N GLY A 50 23.75 1.53 9.49
CA GLY A 50 23.96 0.86 10.79
C GLY A 50 24.83 1.66 11.77
N ARG A 51 25.07 2.95 11.48
CA ARG A 51 25.86 3.91 12.23
C ARG A 51 25.16 5.26 12.27
N SER A 52 25.32 6.00 13.36
CA SER A 52 24.85 7.38 13.45
C SER A 52 25.74 8.28 12.61
N GLN A 53 25.17 8.90 11.58
CA GLN A 53 25.87 9.79 10.68
C GLN A 53 24.96 10.98 10.33
N THR A 54 25.55 12.13 10.02
CA THR A 54 24.78 13.26 9.54
C THR A 54 24.27 12.99 8.12
N LEU A 55 23.06 13.42 7.81
CA LEU A 55 22.36 13.15 6.54
C LEU A 55 23.20 13.51 5.31
N SER A 56 23.97 14.60 5.41
CA SER A 56 24.86 15.09 4.35
C SER A 56 26.03 14.16 4.07
N ASN A 57 26.46 13.35 5.04
CA ASN A 57 27.62 12.45 4.93
C ASN A 57 27.25 11.01 4.55
N VAL A 58 25.96 10.67 4.47
CA VAL A 58 25.50 9.32 4.12
C VAL A 58 25.37 9.17 2.61
N PRO A 59 26.15 8.30 1.95
CA PRO A 59 26.15 8.14 0.49
C PRO A 59 25.01 7.20 0.03
N VAL A 60 23.76 7.52 0.39
CA VAL A 60 22.54 6.82 0.01
C VAL A 60 21.42 7.85 -0.15
N ALA A 61 20.50 7.63 -1.09
CA ALA A 61 19.29 8.44 -1.21
C ALA A 61 18.36 8.20 -0.02
N ILE A 62 18.15 9.21 0.81
CA ILE A 62 17.35 9.12 2.05
C ILE A 62 16.65 10.45 2.33
N SER A 63 15.37 10.39 2.65
CA SER A 63 14.62 11.50 3.25
C SER A 63 14.51 11.28 4.75
N ALA A 64 14.83 12.29 5.53
CA ALA A 64 14.70 12.26 6.98
C ALA A 64 13.76 13.37 7.45
N VAL A 65 12.74 12.99 8.23
CA VAL A 65 11.72 13.90 8.76
C VAL A 65 11.83 13.90 10.28
N ASN A 66 12.10 15.05 10.85
CA ASN A 66 12.23 15.21 12.30
C ASN A 66 10.87 15.45 12.98
N SER A 67 10.86 15.38 14.31
CA SER A 67 9.69 15.57 15.17
C SER A 67 8.96 16.90 14.90
N GLU A 68 9.68 18.00 14.68
CA GLU A 68 9.10 19.31 14.43
C GLU A 68 8.33 19.34 13.09
N THR A 69 8.93 18.85 12.02
CA THR A 69 8.27 18.75 10.72
C THR A 69 7.02 17.87 10.78
N LEU A 70 7.06 16.74 11.52
CA LEU A 70 5.89 15.89 11.73
C LEU A 70 4.76 16.62 12.47
N LYS A 71 5.10 17.38 13.53
CA LYS A 71 4.12 18.17 14.29
C LYS A 71 3.51 19.29 13.46
N ASN A 72 4.32 20.00 12.67
CA ASN A 72 3.86 21.11 11.82
C ASN A 72 2.99 20.62 10.66
N SER A 73 3.36 19.51 10.01
CA SER A 73 2.55 18.91 8.92
C SER A 73 1.28 18.24 9.44
N GLY A 74 1.23 17.91 10.74
CA GLY A 74 0.13 17.13 11.33
C GLY A 74 0.15 15.65 10.91
N ALA A 75 1.31 15.15 10.47
CA ALA A 75 1.48 13.74 10.11
C ALA A 75 1.50 12.87 11.37
N ASN A 76 0.39 12.20 11.65
CA ASN A 76 0.20 11.32 12.80
C ASN A 76 0.35 9.84 12.45
N ASP A 77 0.26 9.49 11.17
CA ASP A 77 0.50 8.14 10.65
C ASP A 77 1.33 8.18 9.35
N ILE A 78 1.77 7.01 8.89
CA ILE A 78 2.65 6.88 7.71
C ILE A 78 1.98 7.39 6.42
N ARG A 79 0.65 7.32 6.28
CA ARG A 79 -0.07 7.78 5.08
C ARG A 79 0.09 9.27 4.85
N GLN A 80 0.23 10.04 5.92
CA GLN A 80 0.41 11.49 5.86
C GLN A 80 1.84 11.89 5.49
N LEU A 81 2.79 10.95 5.46
CA LEU A 81 4.16 11.21 4.97
C LEU A 81 4.24 11.48 3.47
N ASN A 82 3.19 11.20 2.70
CA ASN A 82 3.13 11.54 1.28
C ASN A 82 3.45 13.01 1.00
N GLN A 83 3.15 13.90 1.94
CA GLN A 83 3.38 15.35 1.79
C GLN A 83 4.85 15.75 1.99
N VAL A 84 5.61 14.96 2.75
CA VAL A 84 6.97 15.33 3.18
C VAL A 84 8.07 14.49 2.54
N ALA A 85 7.73 13.42 1.82
CA ALA A 85 8.67 12.57 1.11
C ALA A 85 8.23 12.39 -0.36
N PRO A 86 8.86 13.07 -1.34
CA PRO A 86 8.35 13.18 -2.71
C PRO A 86 8.29 11.83 -3.44
N SER A 87 9.20 10.91 -3.18
CA SER A 87 9.25 9.58 -3.80
C SER A 87 8.33 8.54 -3.14
N LEU A 88 7.75 8.88 -1.98
CA LEU A 88 6.87 8.00 -1.22
C LEU A 88 5.41 8.20 -1.63
N LEU A 89 4.70 7.10 -1.85
CA LEU A 89 3.25 7.06 -1.97
C LEU A 89 2.70 5.97 -1.05
N VAL A 90 1.87 6.35 -0.09
CA VAL A 90 1.14 5.42 0.77
C VAL A 90 -0.34 5.54 0.44
N SER A 91 -0.98 4.41 0.15
CA SER A 91 -2.41 4.32 -0.17
C SER A 91 -3.07 3.21 0.63
N SER A 92 -4.39 3.29 0.79
CA SER A 92 -5.22 2.25 1.40
C SER A 92 -6.15 1.65 0.36
N THR A 93 -6.54 0.38 0.56
CA THR A 93 -7.49 -0.36 -0.28
C THR A 93 -8.71 -0.76 0.54
N GLY A 94 -9.27 -1.95 0.34
CA GLY A 94 -10.46 -2.46 1.02
C GLY A 94 -10.36 -2.62 2.54
N SER A 95 -9.19 -2.41 3.12
CA SER A 95 -9.00 -2.26 4.57
C SER A 95 -7.73 -1.45 4.87
N GLU A 96 -7.63 -0.88 6.07
CA GLU A 96 -6.38 -0.23 6.49
C GLU A 96 -5.23 -1.22 6.66
N ALA A 97 -5.52 -2.47 7.00
CA ALA A 97 -4.53 -3.55 7.08
C ALA A 97 -3.86 -3.83 5.71
N ASN A 98 -4.57 -3.54 4.64
CA ASN A 98 -4.11 -3.70 3.26
C ASN A 98 -3.40 -2.46 2.71
N GLY A 99 -3.05 -1.50 3.55
CA GLY A 99 -2.28 -0.32 3.16
C GLY A 99 -0.95 -0.70 2.52
N SER A 100 -0.57 0.04 1.48
CA SER A 100 0.69 -0.18 0.76
C SER A 100 1.54 1.08 0.73
N ALA A 101 2.85 0.89 0.87
CA ALA A 101 3.84 1.92 0.63
C ALA A 101 4.59 1.63 -0.67
N ARG A 102 4.81 2.67 -1.47
CA ARG A 102 5.56 2.63 -2.72
C ARG A 102 6.67 3.65 -2.68
N ILE A 103 7.84 3.29 -3.17
CA ILE A 103 8.97 4.19 -3.36
C ILE A 103 9.37 4.13 -4.84
N ARG A 104 9.50 5.29 -5.49
CA ARG A 104 9.81 5.37 -6.93
C ARG A 104 8.80 4.60 -7.81
N GLY A 105 7.53 4.57 -7.41
CA GLY A 105 6.47 3.81 -8.08
C GLY A 105 6.47 2.30 -7.82
N ILE A 106 7.46 1.75 -7.11
CA ILE A 106 7.54 0.33 -6.75
C ILE A 106 6.96 0.10 -5.36
N GLY A 107 6.05 -0.86 -5.25
CA GLY A 107 5.44 -1.26 -3.99
C GLY A 107 4.47 -2.41 -4.18
N THR A 108 3.90 -2.88 -3.07
CA THR A 108 3.03 -4.04 -3.02
C THR A 108 1.64 -3.62 -2.58
N VAL A 109 0.61 -4.03 -3.31
CA VAL A 109 -0.79 -3.91 -2.86
C VAL A 109 -1.04 -4.98 -1.79
N GLY A 110 -1.55 -4.58 -0.64
CA GLY A 110 -1.64 -5.43 0.56
C GLY A 110 -2.81 -6.42 0.61
N ASP A 111 -3.57 -6.63 -0.48
CA ASP A 111 -4.81 -7.42 -0.46
C ASP A 111 -4.57 -8.94 -0.38
N ASN A 112 -3.34 -9.41 -0.54
CA ASN A 112 -2.95 -10.80 -0.34
C ASN A 112 -2.02 -10.89 0.89
N PRO A 113 -2.48 -11.41 2.04
CA PRO A 113 -1.66 -11.52 3.24
C PRO A 113 -0.42 -12.41 3.10
N GLY A 114 -0.41 -13.32 2.12
CA GLY A 114 0.74 -14.17 1.78
C GLY A 114 1.86 -13.41 1.05
N LEU A 115 1.56 -12.23 0.51
CA LEU A 115 2.51 -11.38 -0.21
C LEU A 115 3.17 -10.38 0.75
N GLU A 116 4.48 -10.41 0.85
CA GLU A 116 5.26 -9.50 1.68
C GLU A 116 5.45 -8.13 0.98
N SER A 117 5.82 -7.10 1.75
CA SER A 117 5.96 -5.73 1.23
C SER A 117 7.28 -5.54 0.48
N SER A 118 7.30 -4.74 -0.59
CA SER A 118 8.55 -4.25 -1.22
C SER A 118 9.18 -3.08 -0.44
N VAL A 119 8.42 -2.48 0.49
CA VAL A 119 8.84 -1.38 1.37
C VAL A 119 8.45 -1.75 2.81
N PRO A 120 9.29 -2.46 3.55
CA PRO A 120 9.02 -2.81 4.94
C PRO A 120 9.10 -1.57 5.83
N VAL A 121 8.41 -1.65 6.96
CA VAL A 121 8.47 -0.65 8.02
C VAL A 121 9.24 -1.23 9.20
N PHE A 122 10.18 -0.46 9.73
CA PHE A 122 10.86 -0.76 11.00
C PHE A 122 10.43 0.28 12.03
N ILE A 123 10.03 -0.16 13.21
CA ILE A 123 9.74 0.73 14.34
C ILE A 123 10.71 0.37 15.47
N ASP A 124 11.56 1.33 15.86
CA ASP A 124 12.65 1.13 16.83
C ASP A 124 13.51 -0.11 16.50
N GLY A 125 13.84 -0.30 15.22
CA GLY A 125 14.62 -1.43 14.73
C GLY A 125 13.86 -2.75 14.58
N VAL A 126 12.59 -2.82 14.98
CA VAL A 126 11.76 -4.03 14.89
C VAL A 126 11.05 -4.10 13.55
N TYR A 127 11.30 -5.15 12.80
CA TYR A 127 10.73 -5.43 11.49
C TYR A 127 9.20 -5.63 11.53
N ARG A 128 8.49 -5.02 10.56
CA ARG A 128 7.08 -5.22 10.26
C ARG A 128 6.95 -5.80 8.87
N SER A 129 6.48 -7.03 8.74
CA SER A 129 6.49 -7.81 7.49
C SER A 129 5.53 -7.26 6.42
N ARG A 130 4.54 -6.49 6.80
CA ARG A 130 3.56 -5.87 5.87
C ARG A 130 3.47 -4.38 6.14
N SER A 131 3.39 -3.57 5.08
CA SER A 131 3.28 -2.10 5.23
C SER A 131 2.07 -1.71 6.07
N GLY A 132 0.92 -2.34 5.86
CA GLY A 132 -0.32 -2.06 6.58
C GLY A 132 -0.24 -2.29 8.10
N ILE A 133 0.61 -3.20 8.56
CA ILE A 133 0.85 -3.44 9.99
C ILE A 133 1.54 -2.22 10.64
N GLY A 134 2.36 -1.50 9.87
CA GLY A 134 3.04 -0.28 10.34
C GLY A 134 2.16 0.98 10.34
N LEU A 135 0.95 0.94 9.77
CA LEU A 135 0.04 2.08 9.66
C LEU A 135 -0.76 2.32 10.95
N ASN A 136 -0.08 2.61 12.05
CA ASN A 136 -0.66 2.87 13.37
C ASN A 136 -0.42 4.32 13.78
N GLU A 137 -1.11 4.77 14.84
CA GLU A 137 -0.72 5.98 15.56
C GLU A 137 0.71 5.81 16.07
N LEU A 138 1.55 6.82 15.88
CA LEU A 138 2.99 6.67 16.09
C LEU A 138 3.47 7.04 17.50
N GLY A 139 2.66 7.77 18.26
CA GLY A 139 3.09 8.37 19.53
C GLY A 139 4.08 9.52 19.33
N GLU A 140 4.88 9.80 20.34
CA GLU A 140 5.95 10.79 20.21
C GLU A 140 7.13 10.20 19.44
N ILE A 141 7.41 10.77 18.28
CA ILE A 141 8.43 10.35 17.33
C ILE A 141 9.64 11.26 17.40
N ASP A 142 10.84 10.68 17.36
CA ASP A 142 12.10 11.39 17.21
C ASP A 142 12.32 11.76 15.73
N ARG A 143 12.26 10.76 14.84
CA ARG A 143 12.41 10.95 13.40
C ARG A 143 11.85 9.77 12.61
N ILE A 144 11.64 10.01 11.32
CA ILE A 144 11.33 8.99 10.32
C ILE A 144 12.36 9.10 9.20
N GLU A 145 12.92 7.95 8.81
CA GLU A 145 13.86 7.82 7.72
C GLU A 145 13.22 7.00 6.59
N VAL A 146 13.17 7.55 5.37
CA VAL A 146 12.71 6.86 4.16
C VAL A 146 13.93 6.61 3.29
N GLN A 147 14.43 5.38 3.28
CA GLN A 147 15.57 4.97 2.48
C GLN A 147 15.09 4.44 1.14
N ARG A 148 15.66 4.93 0.05
CA ARG A 148 15.25 4.66 -1.32
C ARG A 148 16.23 3.70 -2.02
N GLY A 149 15.68 2.91 -2.95
CA GLY A 149 16.42 1.84 -3.60
C GLY A 149 16.63 0.62 -2.70
N PRO A 150 17.17 -0.49 -3.25
CA PRO A 150 17.29 -1.74 -2.52
C PRO A 150 18.18 -1.62 -1.29
N GLN A 151 17.69 -2.11 -0.14
CA GLN A 151 18.39 -2.11 1.14
C GLN A 151 18.69 -3.55 1.61
N GLY A 152 18.96 -4.44 0.67
CA GLY A 152 19.09 -5.88 0.91
C GLY A 152 20.15 -6.29 1.93
N THR A 153 21.22 -5.51 2.12
CA THR A 153 22.30 -5.84 3.06
C THR A 153 21.89 -5.65 4.53
N LEU A 154 21.49 -4.44 4.90
CA LEU A 154 21.13 -4.09 6.29
C LEU A 154 19.63 -4.22 6.55
N GLY A 155 18.79 -3.80 5.63
CA GLY A 155 17.33 -3.95 5.70
C GLY A 155 16.85 -5.39 5.49
N GLY A 156 17.66 -6.19 4.80
CA GLY A 156 17.38 -7.60 4.56
C GLY A 156 16.35 -7.86 3.49
N ARG A 157 15.65 -9.00 3.60
CA ARG A 157 14.59 -9.36 2.64
C ARG A 157 13.48 -8.32 2.58
N ASN A 158 12.74 -8.30 1.48
CA ASN A 158 11.55 -7.47 1.30
C ASN A 158 11.81 -5.96 1.25
N SER A 159 13.07 -5.54 1.14
CA SER A 159 13.49 -4.15 0.97
C SER A 159 13.93 -3.87 -0.47
N SER A 160 13.21 -4.43 -1.47
CA SER A 160 13.57 -4.32 -2.89
C SER A 160 13.37 -2.90 -3.45
N ALA A 161 12.42 -2.12 -2.91
CA ALA A 161 12.18 -0.74 -3.33
C ALA A 161 12.77 0.30 -2.36
N GLY A 162 13.01 -0.09 -1.12
CA GLY A 162 13.46 0.77 -0.05
C GLY A 162 12.93 0.32 1.29
N LEU A 163 13.00 1.15 2.32
CA LEU A 163 12.42 0.90 3.63
C LEU A 163 12.06 2.19 4.37
N ILE A 164 11.17 2.09 5.36
CA ILE A 164 10.80 3.17 6.25
C ILE A 164 11.22 2.78 7.68
N SER A 165 12.06 3.61 8.30
CA SER A 165 12.46 3.44 9.70
C SER A 165 11.87 4.55 10.56
N ILE A 166 11.16 4.18 11.62
CA ILE A 166 10.51 5.07 12.57
C ILE A 166 11.21 4.91 13.90
N TYR A 167 11.66 6.01 14.48
CA TYR A 167 12.32 6.04 15.78
C TYR A 167 11.45 6.82 16.76
N SER A 168 11.01 6.16 17.83
CA SER A 168 10.26 6.82 18.90
C SER A 168 11.18 7.57 19.83
N GLN A 169 10.65 8.61 20.50
CA GLN A 169 11.36 9.34 21.54
C GLN A 169 11.76 8.38 22.67
N LYS A 170 13.02 8.42 23.08
CA LYS A 170 13.55 7.61 24.18
C LYS A 170 13.14 8.17 25.55
N PRO A 171 13.11 7.34 26.61
CA PRO A 171 13.06 7.82 27.99
C PRO A 171 14.20 8.80 28.29
N LYS A 172 13.92 9.81 29.12
CA LYS A 172 14.90 10.83 29.55
C LYS A 172 15.10 10.77 31.06
N PHE A 173 16.33 11.04 31.51
CA PHE A 173 16.64 11.18 32.92
C PHE A 173 16.26 12.56 33.49
N THR A 174 15.59 13.39 32.70
CA THR A 174 14.93 14.62 33.15
C THR A 174 13.44 14.46 33.05
N PHE A 175 12.68 14.94 34.04
CA PHE A 175 11.23 14.93 33.94
C PHE A 175 10.75 15.78 32.78
N GLY A 176 9.76 15.29 32.06
CA GLY A 176 9.08 15.99 31.00
C GLY A 176 7.70 15.38 30.76
N ALA A 177 6.73 16.23 30.44
CA ALA A 177 5.39 15.82 30.08
C ALA A 177 4.90 16.63 28.89
N SER A 178 4.10 16.01 28.01
CA SER A 178 3.43 16.71 26.91
C SER A 178 1.99 16.21 26.75
N GLY A 179 1.12 17.07 26.27
CA GLY A 179 -0.26 16.75 25.99
C GLY A 179 -0.77 17.48 24.76
N GLU A 180 -1.68 16.83 24.05
CA GLU A 180 -2.34 17.38 22.87
C GLU A 180 -3.83 17.06 22.90
N ALA A 181 -4.67 18.04 22.59
CA ALA A 181 -6.10 17.88 22.35
C ALA A 181 -6.47 18.52 21.02
N THR A 182 -7.08 17.76 20.13
CA THR A 182 -7.51 18.22 18.82
C THR A 182 -9.00 17.97 18.64
N TYR A 183 -9.70 18.95 18.07
CA TYR A 183 -11.09 18.85 17.64
C TYR A 183 -11.24 19.41 16.22
N GLY A 184 -12.05 18.72 15.37
CA GLY A 184 -12.23 19.11 13.98
C GLY A 184 -13.57 18.70 13.40
N ASN A 185 -13.77 18.98 12.10
CA ASN A 185 -14.95 18.52 11.39
C ASN A 185 -15.04 16.98 11.37
N PHE A 186 -16.19 16.42 10.99
CA PHE A 186 -16.53 14.98 11.13
C PHE A 186 -16.44 14.50 12.59
N ASN A 187 -16.75 15.37 13.56
CA ASN A 187 -16.61 15.07 15.00
C ASN A 187 -15.23 14.49 15.35
N PHE A 188 -14.19 14.93 14.64
CA PHE A 188 -12.84 14.49 14.87
C PHE A 188 -12.36 14.92 16.26
N PHE A 189 -11.95 13.96 17.06
CA PHE A 189 -11.41 14.16 18.38
C PHE A 189 -10.14 13.32 18.55
N ARG A 190 -9.04 13.96 18.94
CA ARG A 190 -7.78 13.30 19.26
C ARG A 190 -7.23 13.81 20.58
N LEU A 191 -6.92 12.90 21.47
CA LEU A 191 -6.16 13.16 22.70
C LEU A 191 -4.85 12.40 22.62
N GLY A 192 -3.74 13.09 22.88
CA GLY A 192 -2.40 12.52 22.99
C GLY A 192 -1.74 12.99 24.27
N GLY A 193 -0.90 12.14 24.86
CA GLY A 193 -0.10 12.53 26.00
C GLY A 193 1.14 11.67 26.14
N SER A 194 2.16 12.26 26.75
CA SER A 194 3.44 11.60 27.00
C SER A 194 4.02 12.10 28.32
N VAL A 195 4.63 11.20 29.08
CA VAL A 195 5.41 11.52 30.28
C VAL A 195 6.70 10.73 30.28
N THR A 196 7.80 11.39 30.66
CA THR A 196 9.11 10.75 30.81
C THR A 196 9.82 11.28 32.06
N GLY A 197 10.68 10.48 32.64
CA GLY A 197 11.51 10.90 33.76
C GLY A 197 12.32 9.77 34.37
N PRO A 198 13.22 10.11 35.31
CA PRO A 198 14.01 9.12 36.05
C PRO A 198 13.15 8.34 37.04
N ILE A 199 13.35 7.03 37.11
CA ILE A 199 12.92 6.19 38.26
C ILE A 199 14.04 6.10 39.27
N THR A 200 15.30 5.96 38.79
CA THR A 200 16.53 6.02 39.53
C THR A 200 17.58 6.76 38.70
N ASP A 201 18.78 6.94 39.22
CA ASP A 201 19.89 7.56 38.49
C ASP A 201 20.31 6.78 37.24
N THR A 202 19.96 5.49 37.16
CA THR A 202 20.30 4.60 36.04
C THR A 202 19.10 4.05 35.29
N ILE A 203 17.88 4.35 35.74
CA ILE A 203 16.64 3.90 35.10
C ILE A 203 15.74 5.09 34.79
N ALA A 204 15.42 5.29 33.54
CA ALA A 204 14.39 6.23 33.08
C ALA A 204 13.21 5.50 32.47
N ALA A 205 12.01 6.10 32.57
CA ALA A 205 10.78 5.59 31.98
C ALA A 205 10.15 6.60 31.05
N ARG A 206 9.33 6.08 30.14
CA ARG A 206 8.44 6.87 29.28
C ARG A 206 7.12 6.15 29.05
N LEU A 207 6.04 6.90 29.05
CA LEU A 207 4.71 6.42 28.69
C LEU A 207 4.09 7.38 27.68
N ASP A 208 3.64 6.86 26.55
CA ASP A 208 2.89 7.59 25.52
C ASP A 208 1.50 6.97 25.38
N GLY A 209 0.46 7.78 25.19
CA GLY A 209 -0.91 7.34 24.95
C GLY A 209 -1.64 8.24 23.98
N ILE A 210 -2.46 7.65 23.10
CA ILE A 210 -3.28 8.36 22.10
C ILE A 210 -4.65 7.72 22.03
N TYR A 211 -5.69 8.54 21.95
CA TYR A 211 -7.04 8.13 21.60
C TYR A 211 -7.55 8.97 20.43
N VAL A 212 -8.15 8.34 19.43
CA VAL A 212 -8.71 9.02 18.25
C VAL A 212 -10.11 8.52 18.00
N LYS A 213 -11.04 9.46 17.74
CA LYS A 213 -12.39 9.20 17.28
C LYS A 213 -12.74 10.19 16.16
N ARG A 214 -13.42 9.71 15.12
CA ARG A 214 -13.91 10.51 13.98
C ARG A 214 -15.05 9.78 13.30
N ASP A 215 -16.08 10.52 12.86
CA ASP A 215 -17.15 9.96 12.02
C ASP A 215 -16.62 9.59 10.63
N GLY A 216 -17.33 8.73 9.93
CA GLY A 216 -16.96 8.29 8.61
C GLY A 216 -17.12 9.36 7.53
N PHE A 217 -16.41 9.18 6.43
CA PHE A 217 -16.50 10.07 5.28
C PHE A 217 -17.54 9.65 4.26
N TYR A 218 -17.97 8.38 4.28
CA TYR A 218 -18.99 7.84 3.40
C TYR A 218 -20.29 7.69 4.16
N ASN A 219 -21.38 8.13 3.52
CA ASN A 219 -22.73 7.99 4.06
C ASN A 219 -23.42 6.77 3.44
N ASP A 220 -23.65 5.74 4.23
CA ASP A 220 -24.44 4.58 3.85
C ASP A 220 -25.94 4.87 4.10
N THR A 221 -26.64 5.16 3.03
CA THR A 221 -28.05 5.55 3.08
C THR A 221 -28.98 4.38 3.42
N ALA A 222 -28.57 3.14 3.11
CA ALA A 222 -29.41 1.95 3.35
C ALA A 222 -29.40 1.54 4.81
N ASN A 223 -28.27 1.64 5.50
CA ASN A 223 -28.10 1.24 6.90
C ASN A 223 -28.03 2.44 7.85
N ASN A 224 -28.21 3.67 7.36
CA ASN A 224 -28.15 4.91 8.13
C ASN A 224 -26.92 5.01 9.03
N THR A 225 -25.76 4.80 8.45
CA THR A 225 -24.48 4.79 9.17
C THR A 225 -23.35 5.38 8.31
N ASP A 226 -22.31 5.87 8.97
CA ASP A 226 -21.11 6.34 8.30
C ASP A 226 -20.07 5.21 8.21
N VAL A 227 -19.28 5.22 7.13
CA VAL A 227 -18.19 4.28 6.86
C VAL A 227 -16.89 5.05 6.62
N ASN A 228 -15.74 4.43 6.87
CA ASN A 228 -14.41 5.02 6.95
C ASN A 228 -14.28 5.95 8.18
N ASP A 229 -14.87 5.53 9.30
CA ASP A 229 -14.73 6.16 10.61
C ASP A 229 -13.36 5.84 11.25
N ARG A 230 -13.10 6.45 12.40
CA ARG A 230 -11.97 6.12 13.25
C ARG A 230 -12.42 5.98 14.70
N ASN A 231 -11.96 4.92 15.34
CA ASN A 231 -12.12 4.69 16.77
C ASN A 231 -10.96 3.80 17.22
N ARG A 232 -9.88 4.42 17.67
CA ARG A 232 -8.61 3.76 17.95
C ARG A 232 -7.95 4.29 19.20
N PHE A 233 -7.18 3.40 19.82
CA PHE A 233 -6.38 3.67 21.00
C PHE A 233 -4.98 3.08 20.82
N PHE A 234 -3.98 3.81 21.27
CA PHE A 234 -2.58 3.42 21.27
C PHE A 234 -1.94 3.75 22.61
N VAL A 235 -1.09 2.85 23.10
CA VAL A 235 -0.24 3.09 24.28
C VAL A 235 1.14 2.45 24.05
N ARG A 236 2.20 3.14 24.50
CA ARG A 236 3.57 2.63 24.51
C ARG A 236 4.21 2.96 25.84
N GLY A 237 4.75 1.92 26.49
CA GLY A 237 5.61 2.05 27.67
C GLY A 237 7.06 1.71 27.33
N GLN A 238 7.99 2.45 27.89
CA GLN A 238 9.42 2.25 27.69
C GLN A 238 10.18 2.35 29.01
N LEU A 239 11.21 1.50 29.17
CA LEU A 239 12.19 1.59 30.24
C LEU A 239 13.58 1.65 29.60
N LEU A 240 14.41 2.57 30.06
CA LEU A 240 15.81 2.70 29.68
C LEU A 240 16.67 2.47 30.91
N PHE A 241 17.55 1.49 30.84
CA PHE A 241 18.52 1.15 31.90
C PHE A 241 19.93 1.41 31.40
N GLU A 242 20.63 2.33 32.02
CA GLU A 242 21.99 2.76 31.69
C GLU A 242 22.84 2.71 32.99
N PRO A 243 23.31 1.50 33.37
CA PRO A 243 24.11 1.34 34.60
C PRO A 243 25.53 1.91 34.48
N SER A 244 25.99 2.13 33.23
CA SER A 244 27.27 2.73 32.90
C SER A 244 27.22 3.34 31.51
N ASP A 245 28.17 4.18 31.16
CA ASP A 245 28.30 4.78 29.81
C ASP A 245 28.51 3.73 28.70
N SER A 246 28.94 2.52 29.05
CA SER A 246 29.21 1.43 28.12
C SER A 246 28.02 0.51 27.87
N LEU A 247 26.98 0.54 28.70
CA LEU A 247 25.86 -0.40 28.63
C LEU A 247 24.53 0.32 28.71
N SER A 248 23.71 0.09 27.71
CA SER A 248 22.35 0.60 27.63
C SER A 248 21.38 -0.52 27.21
N LEU A 249 20.29 -0.70 27.96
CA LEU A 249 19.20 -1.62 27.68
C LEU A 249 17.89 -0.83 27.65
N ARG A 250 17.21 -0.84 26.48
CA ARG A 250 15.90 -0.25 26.30
C ARG A 250 14.85 -1.34 26.11
N LEU A 251 13.85 -1.35 26.96
CA LEU A 251 12.68 -2.22 26.86
C LEU A 251 11.48 -1.39 26.36
N ILE A 252 10.73 -1.93 25.41
CA ILE A 252 9.55 -1.28 24.82
C ILE A 252 8.40 -2.28 24.81
N GLY A 253 7.23 -1.85 25.28
CA GLY A 253 5.97 -2.56 25.09
C GLY A 253 4.93 -1.62 24.53
N ASP A 254 4.15 -2.07 23.55
CA ASP A 254 3.08 -1.27 22.94
C ASP A 254 1.82 -2.09 22.68
N TYR A 255 0.69 -1.38 22.62
CA TYR A 255 -0.62 -1.94 22.30
C TYR A 255 -1.44 -0.95 21.50
N THR A 256 -2.00 -1.42 20.39
CA THR A 256 -2.96 -0.69 19.55
C THR A 256 -4.26 -1.48 19.47
N TRP A 257 -5.38 -0.79 19.61
CA TRP A 257 -6.70 -1.34 19.37
C TRP A 257 -7.49 -0.41 18.44
N ARG A 258 -8.24 -1.01 17.52
CA ARG A 258 -9.16 -0.32 16.61
C ARG A 258 -10.49 -1.06 16.52
N ASN A 259 -11.58 -0.31 16.40
CA ASN A 259 -12.92 -0.82 16.15
C ASN A 259 -13.61 0.14 15.18
N GLU A 260 -13.44 -0.10 13.91
CA GLU A 260 -13.72 0.85 12.84
C GLU A 260 -14.50 0.17 11.71
N LYS A 261 -15.24 0.95 10.91
CA LYS A 261 -15.89 0.50 9.69
C LYS A 261 -15.05 0.97 8.51
N CYS A 262 -14.39 0.09 7.81
CA CYS A 262 -13.53 0.42 6.66
C CYS A 262 -13.42 -0.77 5.70
N CYS A 263 -13.34 -0.57 4.41
CA CYS A 263 -13.38 0.67 3.68
C CYS A 263 -14.43 0.57 2.58
N ALA A 264 -15.22 1.61 2.40
CA ALA A 264 -16.21 1.68 1.33
C ALA A 264 -15.57 2.14 0.02
N ALA A 265 -16.18 1.74 -1.09
CA ALA A 265 -15.83 2.17 -2.43
C ALA A 265 -17.05 2.75 -3.15
N THR A 266 -16.81 3.59 -4.15
CA THR A 266 -17.82 4.13 -5.07
C THR A 266 -17.50 3.72 -6.50
N TYR A 267 -18.47 3.80 -7.42
CA TYR A 267 -18.17 3.55 -8.81
C TYR A 267 -17.30 4.67 -9.42
N VAL A 268 -16.40 4.29 -10.32
CA VAL A 268 -15.61 5.24 -11.10
C VAL A 268 -16.51 6.07 -12.00
N GLY A 269 -16.33 7.39 -12.07
CA GLY A 269 -17.15 8.31 -12.81
C GLY A 269 -17.40 7.96 -14.29
N PRO A 270 -16.38 7.51 -15.07
CA PRO A 270 -16.61 7.05 -16.45
C PRO A 270 -17.54 5.84 -16.56
N SER A 271 -17.66 5.01 -15.53
CA SER A 271 -18.64 3.91 -15.50
C SER A 271 -20.07 4.41 -15.51
N VAL A 272 -20.30 5.58 -14.98
CA VAL A 272 -21.64 6.21 -14.86
C VAL A 272 -22.27 6.46 -16.23
N ASN A 273 -21.48 6.91 -17.17
CA ASN A 273 -21.99 7.23 -18.51
C ASN A 273 -22.33 5.99 -19.35
N GLN A 274 -21.93 4.82 -18.91
CA GLN A 274 -22.13 3.56 -19.63
C GLN A 274 -23.41 2.82 -19.26
N TYR A 275 -24.13 3.27 -18.26
CA TYR A 275 -25.40 2.64 -17.90
C TYR A 275 -26.59 3.20 -18.70
N ILE A 276 -26.33 3.91 -19.76
CA ILE A 276 -27.31 4.33 -20.73
C ILE A 276 -27.47 3.21 -21.76
N GLY A 277 -28.67 2.84 -22.12
CA GLY A 277 -29.14 1.71 -22.86
C GLY A 277 -28.25 0.95 -23.86
N ASP A 278 -27.25 1.58 -24.47
CA ASP A 278 -26.23 0.96 -25.33
C ASP A 278 -24.84 1.39 -24.86
N LEU A 279 -24.06 0.44 -24.34
CA LEU A 279 -22.70 0.70 -23.85
C LEU A 279 -21.71 1.00 -24.96
N ASN A 280 -22.02 0.65 -26.23
CA ASN A 280 -21.21 1.02 -27.36
C ASN A 280 -21.59 2.42 -27.91
N ASN A 281 -22.70 2.97 -27.43
CA ASN A 281 -23.16 4.31 -27.77
C ASN A 281 -23.68 5.03 -26.52
N PRO A 282 -22.79 5.72 -25.78
CA PRO A 282 -23.13 6.36 -24.51
C PRO A 282 -24.21 7.45 -24.61
N SER A 283 -24.52 7.93 -25.80
CA SER A 283 -25.59 8.91 -26.02
C SER A 283 -27.00 8.29 -26.05
N THR A 284 -27.08 6.97 -26.08
CA THR A 284 -28.37 6.28 -26.14
C THR A 284 -29.00 6.25 -24.75
N PRO A 285 -30.23 6.76 -24.55
CA PRO A 285 -30.90 6.73 -23.24
C PRO A 285 -31.04 5.32 -22.70
N LEU A 286 -31.02 5.18 -21.40
CA LEU A 286 -31.25 3.90 -20.72
C LEU A 286 -32.67 3.39 -21.08
N THR A 287 -32.72 2.31 -21.82
CA THR A 287 -33.95 1.63 -22.22
C THR A 287 -34.01 0.24 -21.58
N PRO A 288 -35.15 -0.44 -21.60
CA PRO A 288 -35.18 -1.85 -21.26
C PRO A 288 -34.15 -2.63 -22.06
N LEU A 289 -33.69 -3.69 -21.52
CA LEU A 289 -32.64 -4.60 -21.94
C LEU A 289 -32.32 -4.67 -23.43
N GLN A 290 -31.06 -4.54 -23.78
CA GLN A 290 -30.56 -4.73 -25.13
C GLN A 290 -29.96 -6.13 -25.30
N ALA A 291 -30.27 -6.83 -26.36
CA ALA A 291 -29.83 -8.21 -26.58
C ALA A 291 -28.30 -8.35 -26.81
N ASN A 292 -27.67 -7.33 -27.31
CA ASN A 292 -26.23 -7.29 -27.64
C ASN A 292 -25.36 -6.64 -26.58
N GLY A 293 -25.95 -6.08 -25.52
CA GLY A 293 -25.25 -5.32 -24.50
C GLY A 293 -24.76 -6.15 -23.32
N ASN A 294 -23.86 -5.57 -22.55
CA ASN A 294 -23.66 -6.00 -21.18
C ASN A 294 -24.77 -5.39 -20.33
N ASN A 295 -25.68 -6.23 -19.92
CA ASN A 295 -26.82 -5.79 -19.16
C ASN A 295 -26.60 -5.79 -17.65
N ILE A 296 -25.32 -5.86 -17.17
CA ILE A 296 -25.01 -5.86 -15.73
C ILE A 296 -25.64 -4.66 -15.04
N ILE A 297 -25.54 -3.48 -15.62
CA ILE A 297 -26.10 -2.25 -15.06
C ILE A 297 -27.64 -2.34 -15.01
N ASN A 298 -28.28 -2.82 -16.09
CA ASN A 298 -29.70 -3.02 -16.11
C ASN A 298 -30.13 -4.09 -15.10
N VAL A 299 -29.38 -5.20 -15.01
CA VAL A 299 -29.63 -6.27 -14.04
C VAL A 299 -29.52 -5.75 -12.60
N LEU A 300 -28.46 -5.00 -12.26
CA LEU A 300 -28.30 -4.41 -10.94
C LEU A 300 -29.44 -3.46 -10.59
N ARG A 301 -29.83 -2.57 -11.53
CA ARG A 301 -30.98 -1.67 -11.37
C ARG A 301 -32.27 -2.44 -11.11
N ASP A 302 -32.54 -3.46 -11.92
CA ASP A 302 -33.76 -4.27 -11.83
C ASP A 302 -33.83 -5.12 -10.55
N LEU A 303 -32.66 -5.38 -9.93
CA LEU A 303 -32.51 -6.07 -8.64
C LEU A 303 -32.46 -5.13 -7.44
N GLY A 304 -32.50 -3.83 -7.65
CA GLY A 304 -32.66 -2.85 -6.57
C GLY A 304 -31.52 -1.85 -6.40
N GLN A 305 -30.48 -1.86 -7.25
CA GLN A 305 -29.45 -0.83 -7.19
C GLN A 305 -30.05 0.52 -7.56
N PRO A 306 -30.02 1.53 -6.69
CA PRO A 306 -30.50 2.88 -7.02
C PRO A 306 -29.72 3.51 -8.16
N LEU A 307 -30.42 4.24 -9.06
CA LEU A 307 -29.75 4.95 -10.17
C LEU A 307 -28.70 5.95 -9.67
N ALA A 308 -28.97 6.61 -8.54
CA ALA A 308 -28.01 7.55 -7.93
C ALA A 308 -26.67 6.88 -7.58
N GLY A 309 -26.66 5.58 -7.25
CA GLY A 309 -25.44 4.84 -6.96
C GLY A 309 -24.49 4.74 -8.17
N PHE A 310 -25.03 4.76 -9.39
CA PHE A 310 -24.21 4.77 -10.61
C PHE A 310 -23.60 6.14 -10.91
N ASN A 311 -24.11 7.20 -10.30
CA ASN A 311 -23.59 8.57 -10.44
C ASN A 311 -22.58 8.93 -9.34
N ALA A 312 -21.90 7.94 -8.75
CA ALA A 312 -21.08 8.19 -7.60
C ALA A 312 -19.91 9.14 -7.89
N GLY A 313 -19.09 8.90 -8.90
CA GLY A 313 -17.94 9.75 -9.17
C GLY A 313 -17.12 9.96 -7.89
N TYR A 314 -17.06 11.21 -7.43
CA TYR A 314 -16.47 11.58 -6.14
C TYR A 314 -17.52 11.79 -5.03
N ASP A 315 -18.80 11.48 -5.29
CA ASP A 315 -19.83 11.46 -4.25
C ASP A 315 -19.55 10.31 -3.27
N ARG A 316 -19.60 10.62 -1.98
CA ARG A 316 -19.36 9.68 -0.90
C ARG A 316 -20.64 9.04 -0.36
N THR A 317 -21.74 9.16 -1.08
CA THR A 317 -22.95 8.41 -0.79
C THR A 317 -22.82 6.99 -1.30
N ILE A 318 -22.98 6.00 -0.43
CA ILE A 318 -22.90 4.58 -0.77
C ILE A 318 -24.22 3.87 -0.47
N TYR A 319 -24.38 2.74 -1.13
CA TYR A 319 -25.56 1.90 -1.04
C TYR A 319 -25.11 0.48 -0.70
N VAL A 320 -24.94 0.20 0.59
CA VAL A 320 -24.55 -1.12 1.10
C VAL A 320 -25.80 -2.00 1.20
N SER A 321 -25.66 -3.27 0.90
CA SER A 321 -26.78 -4.23 1.03
C SER A 321 -27.31 -4.24 2.47
N PRO A 322 -28.64 -4.27 2.67
CA PRO A 322 -29.23 -4.22 4.00
C PRO A 322 -28.71 -5.33 4.92
N GLY A 323 -28.22 -4.94 6.11
CA GLY A 323 -27.69 -5.86 7.10
C GLY A 323 -26.21 -6.25 6.88
N ARG A 324 -25.55 -5.80 5.81
CA ARG A 324 -24.12 -5.98 5.61
C ARG A 324 -23.35 -4.84 6.30
N SER A 325 -22.08 -5.08 6.63
CA SER A 325 -21.31 -4.13 7.43
C SER A 325 -19.82 -4.23 7.14
N PHE A 326 -19.16 -3.06 7.11
CA PHE A 326 -17.71 -2.94 7.05
C PHE A 326 -17.02 -2.94 8.43
N ALA A 327 -17.73 -3.32 9.49
CA ALA A 327 -17.18 -3.32 10.84
C ALA A 327 -15.97 -4.25 10.96
N GLY A 328 -14.92 -3.76 11.57
CA GLY A 328 -13.67 -4.49 11.75
C GLY A 328 -13.02 -4.18 13.09
N LYS A 329 -12.22 -5.12 13.60
CA LYS A 329 -11.44 -4.99 14.82
C LYS A 329 -9.99 -5.33 14.53
N THR A 330 -9.07 -4.45 14.95
CA THR A 330 -7.64 -4.71 14.86
C THR A 330 -7.02 -4.63 16.24
N LYS A 331 -6.12 -5.56 16.53
CA LYS A 331 -5.23 -5.55 17.68
C LYS A 331 -3.80 -5.73 17.19
N ASP A 332 -2.89 -4.87 17.63
CA ASP A 332 -1.46 -4.97 17.40
C ASP A 332 -0.74 -4.69 18.71
N TYR A 333 0.07 -5.62 19.18
CA TYR A 333 0.82 -5.49 20.41
C TYR A 333 2.11 -6.29 20.40
N GLY A 334 3.04 -5.90 21.23
CA GLY A 334 4.27 -6.63 21.36
C GLY A 334 5.24 -5.99 22.34
N ALA A 335 6.38 -6.65 22.45
CA ALA A 335 7.48 -6.17 23.26
C ALA A 335 8.80 -6.34 22.51
N SER A 336 9.75 -5.45 22.80
CA SER A 336 11.12 -5.54 22.29
C SER A 336 12.14 -5.11 23.37
N ALA A 337 13.35 -5.64 23.19
CA ALA A 337 14.52 -5.30 24.00
C ALA A 337 15.67 -4.93 23.06
N GLU A 338 16.20 -3.72 23.20
CA GLU A 338 17.39 -3.23 22.53
C GLU A 338 18.52 -3.10 23.53
N LEU A 339 19.56 -3.95 23.38
CA LEU A 339 20.79 -3.90 24.15
C LEU A 339 21.90 -3.28 23.30
N ASN A 340 22.57 -2.27 23.82
CA ASN A 340 23.78 -1.70 23.25
C ASN A 340 24.91 -1.81 24.28
N TRP A 341 26.02 -2.45 23.90
CA TRP A 341 27.17 -2.69 24.79
C TRP A 341 28.48 -2.32 24.09
N ASP A 342 29.15 -1.32 24.64
CA ASP A 342 30.48 -0.94 24.21
C ASP A 342 31.53 -1.80 24.95
N LEU A 343 32.23 -2.64 24.19
CA LEU A 343 33.24 -3.60 24.69
C LEU A 343 34.67 -2.99 24.67
N GLY A 344 34.79 -1.68 24.41
CA GLY A 344 36.06 -0.94 24.34
C GLY A 344 36.74 -0.96 22.96
N GLY A 345 36.63 -2.07 22.20
CA GLY A 345 37.17 -2.18 20.83
C GLY A 345 36.08 -2.50 19.79
N ALA A 346 34.91 -2.85 20.28
CA ALA A 346 33.75 -3.14 19.43
C ALA A 346 32.45 -2.79 20.18
N LYS A 347 31.38 -2.52 19.42
CA LYS A 347 30.04 -2.26 19.95
C LYS A 347 29.09 -3.38 19.52
N LEU A 348 28.49 -4.05 20.52
CA LEU A 348 27.43 -5.03 20.31
C LEU A 348 26.08 -4.34 20.38
N THR A 349 25.22 -4.60 19.39
CA THR A 349 23.81 -4.27 19.44
C THR A 349 23.00 -5.57 19.29
N SER A 350 22.03 -5.79 20.19
CA SER A 350 21.08 -6.91 20.11
C SER A 350 19.68 -6.36 20.17
N ILE A 351 18.83 -6.74 19.20
CA ILE A 351 17.41 -6.38 19.16
C ILE A 351 16.59 -7.68 19.13
N THR A 352 15.82 -7.91 20.19
CA THR A 352 14.91 -9.05 20.32
C THR A 352 13.48 -8.52 20.35
N ALA A 353 12.58 -9.09 19.58
CA ALA A 353 11.18 -8.67 19.58
C ALA A 353 10.21 -9.82 19.37
N TYR A 354 9.06 -9.72 20.01
CA TYR A 354 7.88 -10.53 19.75
C TYR A 354 6.67 -9.62 19.52
N ARG A 355 5.92 -9.94 18.48
CA ARG A 355 4.72 -9.16 18.11
C ARG A 355 3.58 -10.06 17.71
N GLU A 356 2.37 -9.60 18.00
CA GLU A 356 1.14 -10.17 17.53
C GLU A 356 0.27 -9.08 16.89
N TYR A 357 -0.22 -9.37 15.69
CA TYR A 357 -1.15 -8.53 14.95
C TYR A 357 -2.35 -9.37 14.52
N ARG A 358 -3.56 -8.90 14.79
CA ARG A 358 -4.79 -9.51 14.29
C ARG A 358 -5.74 -8.44 13.79
N ALA A 359 -6.19 -8.60 12.53
CA ALA A 359 -7.21 -7.75 11.92
C ALA A 359 -8.34 -8.63 11.40
N GLY A 360 -9.55 -8.41 11.90
CA GLY A 360 -10.77 -9.01 11.42
C GLY A 360 -11.69 -7.95 10.85
N GLN A 361 -12.41 -8.26 9.76
CA GLN A 361 -13.28 -7.33 9.08
C GLN A 361 -14.44 -8.01 8.39
N GLY A 362 -15.64 -7.44 8.54
CA GLY A 362 -16.77 -7.67 7.65
C GLY A 362 -16.65 -6.79 6.40
N SER A 363 -17.37 -7.16 5.35
CA SER A 363 -17.45 -6.35 4.13
C SER A 363 -18.72 -6.66 3.35
N ASP A 364 -19.27 -5.64 2.72
CA ASP A 364 -20.08 -5.74 1.53
C ASP A 364 -19.10 -5.69 0.35
N THR A 365 -18.69 -6.87 -0.12
CA THR A 365 -17.50 -6.98 -1.00
C THR A 365 -17.81 -6.57 -2.43
N ASP A 366 -19.08 -6.59 -2.83
CA ASP A 366 -19.49 -6.14 -4.16
C ASP A 366 -19.80 -4.64 -4.26
N TYR A 367 -19.84 -3.93 -3.12
CA TYR A 367 -20.03 -2.48 -3.03
C TYR A 367 -21.32 -1.97 -3.68
N SER A 368 -22.40 -2.78 -3.65
CA SER A 368 -23.68 -2.43 -4.26
C SER A 368 -24.85 -2.70 -3.31
N ALA A 369 -26.04 -2.17 -3.65
CA ALA A 369 -27.26 -2.46 -2.91
C ALA A 369 -27.83 -3.85 -3.24
N VAL A 370 -27.30 -4.55 -4.23
CA VAL A 370 -27.65 -5.91 -4.61
C VAL A 370 -26.72 -6.87 -3.88
N ASP A 371 -27.24 -7.67 -2.97
CA ASP A 371 -26.47 -8.52 -2.09
C ASP A 371 -25.86 -9.71 -2.85
N ILE A 372 -24.65 -9.50 -3.40
CA ILE A 372 -23.93 -10.46 -4.26
C ILE A 372 -22.86 -11.20 -3.48
N LEU A 373 -22.02 -10.47 -2.71
CA LEU A 373 -20.82 -11.03 -2.08
C LEU A 373 -20.48 -10.30 -0.77
N PHE A 374 -20.28 -11.04 0.31
CA PHE A 374 -20.02 -10.44 1.61
C PHE A 374 -19.12 -11.27 2.51
N ARG A 375 -18.54 -10.61 3.53
CA ARG A 375 -17.94 -11.22 4.71
C ARG A 375 -18.68 -10.79 5.96
N THR A 376 -18.94 -11.75 6.85
CA THR A 376 -19.49 -11.43 8.17
C THR A 376 -18.36 -11.05 9.12
N PRO A 377 -18.46 -9.92 9.87
CA PRO A 377 -17.48 -9.58 10.89
C PRO A 377 -17.61 -10.55 12.08
N SER A 378 -16.78 -11.58 12.09
CA SER A 378 -16.77 -12.65 13.10
C SER A 378 -15.36 -13.14 13.37
N ASP A 379 -15.23 -14.09 14.30
CA ASP A 379 -13.94 -14.77 14.55
C ASP A 379 -13.53 -15.74 13.41
N ASP A 380 -14.33 -15.86 12.36
CA ASP A 380 -14.06 -16.66 11.17
C ASP A 380 -13.59 -15.83 9.96
N ALA A 381 -13.34 -14.53 10.15
CA ALA A 381 -12.83 -13.63 9.12
C ALA A 381 -11.74 -12.73 9.71
N TYR A 382 -10.48 -13.16 9.62
CA TYR A 382 -9.34 -12.38 10.10
C TYR A 382 -8.02 -12.82 9.47
N SER A 383 -7.04 -11.93 9.51
CA SER A 383 -5.63 -12.23 9.30
C SER A 383 -4.87 -12.00 10.61
N GLN A 384 -4.02 -12.95 11.01
CA GLN A 384 -3.24 -12.89 12.25
C GLN A 384 -1.78 -13.26 11.99
N PHE A 385 -0.88 -12.45 12.53
CA PHE A 385 0.56 -12.65 12.49
C PHE A 385 1.11 -12.79 13.90
N HIS A 386 1.96 -13.80 14.12
CA HIS A 386 2.84 -13.91 15.28
C HIS A 386 4.27 -13.87 14.78
N THR A 387 5.03 -12.86 15.16
CA THR A 387 6.37 -12.64 14.64
C THR A 387 7.37 -12.53 15.78
N PHE A 388 8.35 -13.41 15.79
CA PHE A 388 9.56 -13.31 16.61
C PHE A 388 10.73 -12.91 15.75
N THR A 389 11.53 -11.94 16.21
CA THR A 389 12.76 -11.52 15.53
C THR A 389 13.90 -11.37 16.52
N GLN A 390 15.11 -11.74 16.08
CA GLN A 390 16.37 -11.51 16.77
C GLN A 390 17.40 -10.99 15.79
N GLU A 391 18.00 -9.87 16.11
CA GLU A 391 19.14 -9.32 15.38
C GLU A 391 20.31 -9.10 16.31
N LEU A 392 21.51 -9.52 15.88
CA LEU A 392 22.78 -9.26 16.54
C LEU A 392 23.70 -8.55 15.58
N ARG A 393 24.29 -7.43 15.99
CA ARG A 393 25.30 -6.68 15.25
C ARG A 393 26.51 -6.42 16.13
N LEU A 394 27.68 -6.71 15.59
CA LEU A 394 28.95 -6.33 16.18
C LEU A 394 29.68 -5.42 15.20
N ARG A 395 30.11 -4.26 15.63
CA ARG A 395 30.81 -3.27 14.81
C ARG A 395 32.02 -2.72 15.54
N GLY A 396 33.04 -2.34 14.79
CA GLY A 396 34.24 -1.73 15.34
C GLY A 396 35.12 -1.11 14.25
N GLU A 397 36.29 -0.67 14.65
CA GLU A 397 37.32 -0.13 13.76
C GLU A 397 38.52 -1.05 13.76
N ALA A 398 39.28 -1.08 12.67
CA ALA A 398 40.51 -1.85 12.53
C ALA A 398 41.54 -1.07 11.70
N PHE A 399 42.81 -1.52 11.76
CA PHE A 399 43.92 -0.97 11.00
C PHE A 399 44.10 0.55 11.17
N GLY A 400 43.99 1.03 12.44
CA GLY A 400 44.18 2.44 12.77
C GLY A 400 43.10 3.36 12.18
N GLY A 401 41.86 2.89 12.05
CA GLY A 401 40.76 3.66 11.49
C GLY A 401 40.58 3.56 9.98
N THR A 402 41.41 2.72 9.29
CA THR A 402 41.26 2.49 7.84
C THR A 402 40.04 1.66 7.51
N LEU A 403 39.57 0.80 8.43
CA LEU A 403 38.41 -0.07 8.22
C LEU A 403 37.40 0.09 9.35
N ASP A 404 36.20 0.53 9.00
CA ASP A 404 35.01 0.39 9.84
C ASP A 404 34.29 -0.90 9.47
N TRP A 405 34.32 -1.89 10.31
CA TRP A 405 33.67 -3.18 10.05
C TRP A 405 32.35 -3.34 10.82
N LEU A 406 31.44 -4.09 10.23
CA LEU A 406 30.20 -4.53 10.84
C LEU A 406 29.92 -5.95 10.36
N ILE A 407 29.64 -6.85 11.32
CA ILE A 407 29.09 -8.19 11.05
C ILE A 407 27.81 -8.37 11.83
N GLY A 408 26.89 -9.15 11.30
CA GLY A 408 25.63 -9.37 11.97
C GLY A 408 24.95 -10.67 11.58
N GLY A 409 24.01 -11.06 12.41
CA GLY A 409 23.10 -12.18 12.19
C GLY A 409 21.67 -11.75 12.47
N PHE A 410 20.74 -12.29 11.68
CA PHE A 410 19.30 -12.06 11.81
C PHE A 410 18.56 -13.40 11.82
N TYR A 411 17.54 -13.49 12.65
CA TYR A 411 16.60 -14.60 12.67
C TYR A 411 15.18 -14.06 12.79
N ALA A 412 14.25 -14.62 12.04
CA ALA A 412 12.83 -14.34 12.17
C ALA A 412 12.02 -15.64 12.06
N ASN A 413 10.97 -15.74 12.85
CA ASN A 413 9.93 -16.76 12.71
C ASN A 413 8.58 -16.05 12.71
N GLU A 414 7.86 -16.15 11.60
CA GLU A 414 6.53 -15.56 11.43
C GLU A 414 5.51 -16.67 11.16
N LYS A 415 4.41 -16.63 11.89
CA LYS A 415 3.25 -17.48 11.67
C LYS A 415 2.08 -16.61 11.23
N LEU A 416 1.61 -16.85 10.03
CA LEU A 416 0.42 -16.23 9.45
C LEU A 416 -0.74 -17.21 9.50
N THR A 417 -1.84 -16.80 10.09
CA THR A 417 -3.13 -17.50 9.99
C THR A 417 -4.15 -16.58 9.33
N VAL A 418 -4.78 -17.06 8.27
CA VAL A 418 -5.93 -16.37 7.65
C VAL A 418 -7.14 -17.26 7.82
N ARG A 419 -8.23 -16.65 8.28
CA ARG A 419 -9.58 -17.23 8.29
C ARG A 419 -10.45 -16.43 7.35
N ASP A 420 -11.23 -17.11 6.52
CA ASP A 420 -12.10 -16.44 5.55
C ASP A 420 -13.49 -17.07 5.54
N ASN A 421 -14.51 -16.21 5.54
CA ASN A 421 -15.92 -16.58 5.44
C ASN A 421 -16.62 -15.87 4.28
N LEU A 422 -15.92 -15.65 3.16
CA LEU A 422 -16.46 -15.00 1.98
C LEU A 422 -17.61 -15.84 1.39
N ARG A 423 -18.80 -15.25 1.36
CA ARG A 423 -20.04 -15.94 0.93
C ARG A 423 -20.73 -15.16 -0.17
N PHE A 424 -21.47 -15.87 -1.00
CA PHE A 424 -22.48 -15.24 -1.85
C PHE A 424 -23.64 -14.70 -1.01
N GLY A 425 -24.12 -13.53 -1.38
CA GLY A 425 -25.27 -12.89 -0.78
C GLY A 425 -26.60 -13.53 -1.17
N ASN A 426 -27.65 -13.01 -0.59
CA ASN A 426 -29.00 -13.57 -0.78
C ASN A 426 -29.57 -13.29 -2.18
N GLN A 427 -28.99 -12.39 -2.97
CA GLN A 427 -29.41 -12.10 -4.34
C GLN A 427 -28.44 -12.65 -5.40
N TYR A 428 -27.35 -13.34 -5.00
CA TYR A 428 -26.35 -13.81 -5.97
C TYR A 428 -26.94 -14.71 -7.05
N GLY A 429 -27.72 -15.74 -6.68
CA GLY A 429 -28.28 -16.67 -7.65
C GLY A 429 -29.16 -15.97 -8.70
N ARG A 430 -30.00 -15.02 -8.21
CA ARG A 430 -30.86 -14.20 -9.09
C ARG A 430 -29.99 -13.28 -9.98
N PHE A 431 -28.99 -12.62 -9.41
CA PHE A 431 -28.07 -11.80 -10.18
C PHE A 431 -27.35 -12.62 -11.26
N ALA A 432 -26.81 -13.78 -10.91
CA ALA A 432 -26.10 -14.67 -11.82
C ALA A 432 -26.97 -15.18 -12.97
N THR A 433 -28.19 -15.61 -12.68
CA THR A 433 -29.14 -16.06 -13.71
C THR A 433 -29.59 -14.91 -14.61
N CYS A 434 -29.94 -13.75 -14.04
CA CYS A 434 -30.30 -12.56 -14.79
C CYS A 434 -29.16 -12.11 -15.72
N ARG A 435 -27.93 -12.19 -15.24
CA ARG A 435 -26.74 -11.87 -16.04
C ARG A 435 -26.60 -12.77 -17.26
N ILE A 436 -26.83 -14.09 -17.12
CA ILE A 436 -26.76 -15.02 -18.26
C ILE A 436 -27.94 -14.77 -19.22
N VAL A 437 -29.17 -14.67 -18.67
CA VAL A 437 -30.38 -14.51 -19.49
C VAL A 437 -30.39 -13.19 -20.24
N SER A 438 -29.89 -12.12 -19.63
CA SER A 438 -29.87 -10.79 -20.25
C SER A 438 -28.93 -10.69 -21.46
N GLY A 439 -27.99 -11.63 -21.60
CA GLY A 439 -27.03 -11.67 -22.67
C GLY A 439 -27.41 -12.68 -23.78
N GLY A 440 -27.21 -12.32 -25.04
CA GLY A 440 -27.30 -13.25 -26.17
C GLY A 440 -28.70 -13.78 -26.46
N GLY A 441 -28.80 -15.05 -26.83
CA GLY A 441 -30.01 -15.66 -27.37
C GLY A 441 -31.20 -15.79 -26.42
N LEU A 442 -31.02 -15.55 -25.13
CA LEU A 442 -32.06 -15.63 -24.10
C LEU A 442 -32.62 -14.25 -23.68
N ALA A 443 -32.12 -13.16 -24.24
CA ALA A 443 -32.45 -11.81 -23.79
C ALA A 443 -33.97 -11.51 -23.92
N GLY A 444 -34.66 -12.06 -24.89
CA GLY A 444 -36.11 -11.94 -25.04
C GLY A 444 -36.93 -12.64 -23.97
N LEU A 445 -36.29 -13.49 -23.14
CA LEU A 445 -36.96 -14.20 -22.03
C LEU A 445 -36.62 -13.56 -20.67
N TYR A 446 -35.90 -12.48 -20.67
CA TYR A 446 -35.44 -11.83 -19.42
C TYR A 446 -36.65 -11.35 -18.60
N SER A 447 -36.68 -11.74 -17.34
CA SER A 447 -37.68 -11.31 -16.37
C SER A 447 -37.10 -11.36 -14.97
N PRO A 448 -36.67 -10.23 -14.38
CA PRO A 448 -35.95 -10.20 -13.11
C PRO A 448 -36.80 -10.69 -11.92
N THR A 449 -38.11 -10.69 -12.05
CA THR A 449 -39.04 -11.14 -11.02
C THR A 449 -39.45 -12.63 -11.15
N SER A 450 -39.07 -13.26 -12.28
CA SER A 450 -39.42 -14.68 -12.52
C SER A 450 -38.31 -15.63 -12.00
N PRO A 451 -38.62 -16.87 -11.62
CA PRO A 451 -37.58 -17.86 -11.25
C PRO A 451 -36.54 -18.03 -12.34
N ALA A 452 -35.28 -18.14 -11.93
CA ALA A 452 -34.11 -18.19 -12.82
C ALA A 452 -34.05 -17.02 -13.84
N CYS A 453 -34.71 -15.90 -13.54
CA CYS A 453 -34.81 -14.73 -14.42
C CYS A 453 -35.47 -14.99 -15.81
N LEU A 454 -36.29 -16.04 -15.93
CA LEU A 454 -36.87 -16.50 -17.17
C LEU A 454 -38.40 -16.32 -17.18
N SER A 455 -38.94 -15.53 -18.11
CA SER A 455 -40.42 -15.35 -18.28
C SER A 455 -41.11 -16.60 -18.86
N ALA A 456 -40.34 -17.44 -19.59
CA ALA A 456 -40.85 -18.69 -20.18
C ALA A 456 -39.68 -19.68 -20.35
N ARG A 457 -39.99 -20.95 -20.57
CA ARG A 457 -39.03 -22.04 -20.80
C ARG A 457 -39.30 -22.75 -22.13
N PRO A 458 -39.09 -22.08 -23.26
CA PRO A 458 -39.26 -22.70 -24.59
C PRO A 458 -38.21 -23.80 -24.82
N ALA A 459 -38.40 -24.65 -25.83
CA ALA A 459 -37.45 -25.67 -26.21
C ALA A 459 -36.19 -25.09 -26.91
N ALA A 460 -35.61 -24.01 -26.36
CA ALA A 460 -34.50 -23.26 -26.93
C ALA A 460 -33.19 -24.09 -27.08
N PHE A 461 -33.06 -25.14 -26.31
CA PHE A 461 -31.90 -26.05 -26.32
C PHE A 461 -32.22 -27.44 -26.84
N GLY A 462 -33.33 -27.58 -27.59
CA GLY A 462 -33.81 -28.87 -28.09
C GLY A 462 -34.07 -29.86 -26.94
N ALA A 463 -33.67 -31.10 -27.08
CA ALA A 463 -33.83 -32.16 -26.09
C ALA A 463 -33.12 -31.86 -24.75
N ALA A 464 -32.12 -31.01 -24.75
CA ALA A 464 -31.38 -30.60 -23.55
C ALA A 464 -32.09 -29.52 -22.71
N SER A 465 -33.18 -28.93 -23.22
CA SER A 465 -33.86 -27.82 -22.55
C SER A 465 -34.25 -28.09 -21.09
N PRO A 466 -34.84 -29.25 -20.71
CA PRO A 466 -35.15 -29.51 -19.32
C PRO A 466 -33.94 -29.52 -18.40
N THR A 467 -32.83 -30.12 -18.88
CA THR A 467 -31.57 -30.22 -18.11
C THR A 467 -30.88 -28.86 -17.96
N VAL A 468 -30.86 -28.05 -19.02
CA VAL A 468 -30.29 -26.70 -18.97
C VAL A 468 -31.10 -25.80 -18.05
N TYR A 469 -32.45 -25.83 -18.12
CA TYR A 469 -33.28 -25.07 -17.18
C TYR A 469 -33.18 -25.54 -15.74
N ALA A 470 -32.98 -26.82 -15.48
CA ALA A 470 -32.68 -27.31 -14.12
C ALA A 470 -31.33 -26.75 -13.60
N ALA A 471 -30.35 -26.54 -14.47
CA ALA A 471 -29.09 -25.90 -14.10
C ALA A 471 -29.27 -24.40 -13.81
N PHE A 472 -30.16 -23.70 -14.54
CA PHE A 472 -30.57 -22.33 -14.21
C PHE A 472 -31.23 -22.25 -12.83
N ASP A 473 -32.16 -23.21 -12.50
CA ASP A 473 -32.79 -23.25 -11.21
C ASP A 473 -31.78 -23.53 -10.08
N ALA A 474 -30.80 -24.41 -10.33
CA ALA A 474 -29.72 -24.68 -9.38
C ALA A 474 -28.86 -23.43 -9.15
N LEU A 475 -28.56 -22.64 -10.20
CA LEU A 475 -27.84 -21.38 -10.07
C LEU A 475 -28.65 -20.33 -9.29
N ASP A 476 -29.96 -20.18 -9.62
CA ASP A 476 -30.88 -19.25 -8.94
C ASP A 476 -31.07 -19.58 -7.44
N SER A 477 -30.83 -20.82 -7.04
CA SER A 477 -30.95 -21.28 -5.64
C SER A 477 -29.76 -20.87 -4.76
N ILE A 478 -28.70 -20.27 -5.29
CA ILE A 478 -27.56 -19.82 -4.50
C ILE A 478 -27.95 -18.56 -3.71
N ASN A 479 -28.09 -18.74 -2.41
CA ASN A 479 -28.56 -17.74 -1.47
C ASN A 479 -27.85 -17.94 -0.12
N ASP A 480 -27.10 -16.93 0.34
CA ASP A 480 -26.29 -16.95 1.56
C ASP A 480 -25.43 -18.22 1.72
N ARG A 481 -24.78 -18.65 0.63
CA ARG A 481 -23.94 -19.85 0.57
C ARG A 481 -22.52 -19.52 0.14
N GLY A 482 -21.59 -20.38 0.49
CA GLY A 482 -20.19 -20.20 0.09
C GLY A 482 -19.22 -20.67 1.15
N THR A 483 -18.12 -19.99 1.29
CA THR A 483 -17.09 -20.29 2.29
C THR A 483 -17.63 -20.08 3.71
N ILE A 484 -17.45 -21.09 4.58
CA ILE A 484 -17.88 -21.02 5.97
C ILE A 484 -16.75 -20.52 6.85
N ASN A 485 -15.58 -21.17 6.76
CA ASN A 485 -14.43 -20.91 7.60
C ASN A 485 -13.17 -21.53 6.97
N ASP A 486 -12.76 -21.04 5.82
CA ASP A 486 -11.50 -21.46 5.24
C ASP A 486 -10.34 -21.05 6.14
N ARG A 487 -9.37 -21.93 6.30
CA ARG A 487 -8.14 -21.64 7.04
C ARG A 487 -6.94 -21.80 6.13
N TYR A 488 -6.11 -20.77 6.11
CA TYR A 488 -4.76 -20.81 5.55
C TYR A 488 -3.77 -20.59 6.69
N PHE A 489 -2.70 -21.37 6.70
CA PHE A 489 -1.62 -21.20 7.64
C PHE A 489 -0.29 -21.21 6.89
N GLN A 490 0.57 -20.27 7.19
CA GLN A 490 1.93 -20.21 6.68
C GLN A 490 2.88 -19.95 7.84
N GLN A 491 3.92 -20.77 7.96
CA GLN A 491 5.04 -20.52 8.85
C GLN A 491 6.26 -20.20 8.02
N ASP A 492 6.84 -19.05 8.30
CA ASP A 492 8.05 -18.54 7.65
C ASP A 492 9.19 -18.55 8.65
N THR A 493 10.29 -19.18 8.31
CA THR A 493 11.54 -19.18 9.08
C THR A 493 12.65 -18.64 8.21
N ASN A 494 13.18 -17.50 8.64
CA ASN A 494 14.24 -16.79 7.94
C ASN A 494 15.46 -16.64 8.83
N TRP A 495 16.67 -16.92 8.32
CA TRP A 495 17.90 -16.53 8.96
C TRP A 495 18.90 -15.94 7.96
N ALA A 496 19.74 -15.06 8.42
CA ALA A 496 20.73 -14.42 7.57
C ALA A 496 22.01 -14.08 8.33
N LEU A 497 23.11 -14.09 7.58
CA LEU A 497 24.41 -13.54 8.00
C LEU A 497 24.79 -12.41 7.07
N PHE A 498 25.32 -11.32 7.63
CA PHE A 498 25.66 -10.15 6.83
C PHE A 498 26.89 -9.42 7.35
N THR A 499 27.52 -8.68 6.45
CA THR A 499 28.61 -7.76 6.79
C THR A 499 28.44 -6.45 6.02
N HIS A 500 28.91 -5.34 6.63
CA HIS A 500 28.86 -4.01 6.00
C HIS A 500 30.10 -3.21 6.45
N ASN A 501 31.05 -3.01 5.55
CA ASN A 501 32.36 -2.49 5.83
C ASN A 501 32.61 -1.20 5.07
N ILE A 502 33.18 -0.20 5.74
CA ILE A 502 33.62 1.06 5.12
C ILE A 502 35.13 1.09 5.16
N ILE A 503 35.74 1.14 3.99
CA ILE A 503 37.20 1.21 3.81
C ILE A 503 37.52 2.66 3.49
N HIS A 504 38.27 3.31 4.36
CA HIS A 504 38.76 4.67 4.18
C HIS A 504 40.04 4.62 3.36
N ILE A 505 39.91 4.71 2.01
CA ILE A 505 41.04 4.68 1.08
C ILE A 505 41.90 5.96 1.26
N SER A 506 41.26 7.08 1.57
CA SER A 506 41.88 8.32 1.99
C SER A 506 40.86 9.14 2.82
N ASP A 507 41.29 10.29 3.37
CA ASP A 507 40.43 11.22 4.10
C ASP A 507 39.20 11.67 3.31
N LYS A 508 39.25 11.57 1.98
CA LYS A 508 38.18 12.00 1.07
C LYS A 508 37.49 10.88 0.35
N LEU A 509 38.09 9.70 0.21
CA LEU A 509 37.59 8.61 -0.61
C LEU A 509 37.32 7.37 0.25
N ASN A 510 36.06 6.96 0.27
CA ASN A 510 35.65 5.76 0.97
C ASN A 510 35.01 4.74 -0.01
N LEU A 511 35.26 3.47 0.23
CA LEU A 511 34.61 2.36 -0.43
C LEU A 511 33.80 1.58 0.63
N THR A 512 32.48 1.51 0.45
CA THR A 512 31.60 0.68 1.29
C THR A 512 31.26 -0.60 0.57
N LEU A 513 31.44 -1.73 1.23
CA LEU A 513 31.09 -3.06 0.72
C LEU A 513 30.20 -3.79 1.73
N GLY A 514 29.03 -4.21 1.28
CA GLY A 514 28.09 -4.98 2.05
C GLY A 514 27.71 -6.27 1.34
N LEU A 515 27.58 -7.34 2.11
CA LEU A 515 27.15 -8.65 1.60
C LEU A 515 26.23 -9.31 2.64
N ARG A 516 25.19 -9.97 2.17
CA ARG A 516 24.26 -10.74 3.00
C ARG A 516 23.87 -12.03 2.28
N TYR A 517 23.93 -13.13 3.03
CA TYR A 517 23.30 -14.38 2.68
C TYR A 517 22.02 -14.53 3.51
N THR A 518 20.93 -14.90 2.87
CA THR A 518 19.63 -15.13 3.52
C THR A 518 19.10 -16.48 3.08
N ASN A 519 18.67 -17.31 4.03
CA ASN A 519 17.90 -18.53 3.81
C ASN A 519 16.49 -18.29 4.31
N ASP A 520 15.50 -18.57 3.48
CA ASP A 520 14.08 -18.39 3.74
C ASP A 520 13.34 -19.71 3.49
N LYS A 521 12.56 -20.17 4.46
CA LYS A 521 11.76 -21.38 4.35
C LYS A 521 10.33 -21.11 4.78
N LYS A 522 9.37 -21.44 3.91
CA LYS A 522 7.94 -21.33 4.17
C LYS A 522 7.27 -22.70 4.12
N ASP A 523 6.61 -23.07 5.20
CA ASP A 523 5.72 -24.21 5.28
C ASP A 523 4.26 -23.69 5.24
N PHE A 524 3.42 -24.34 4.42
CA PHE A 524 2.05 -23.89 4.12
C PHE A 524 1.08 -25.05 4.30
N ASP A 525 -0.05 -24.79 4.94
CA ASP A 525 -1.22 -25.66 4.95
C ASP A 525 -2.53 -24.85 4.79
N ALA A 526 -3.55 -25.45 4.18
CA ALA A 526 -4.87 -24.88 4.11
C ALA A 526 -5.95 -25.95 4.22
N THR A 527 -7.08 -25.57 4.81
CA THR A 527 -8.28 -26.41 4.94
C THR A 527 -9.48 -25.58 4.53
N PHE A 528 -10.33 -26.17 3.69
CA PHE A 528 -11.46 -25.48 3.07
C PHE A 528 -12.78 -26.04 3.56
N THR A 529 -13.74 -25.13 3.77
CA THR A 529 -15.12 -25.46 4.18
C THR A 529 -16.10 -24.64 3.34
N ASN A 530 -17.09 -25.30 2.75
CA ASN A 530 -18.04 -24.64 1.85
C ASN A 530 -19.40 -25.37 1.84
N ASP A 531 -20.50 -24.62 1.88
CA ASP A 531 -21.86 -25.16 1.87
C ASP A 531 -22.60 -24.95 0.54
N ASN A 532 -21.95 -24.43 -0.50
CA ASN A 532 -22.56 -24.26 -1.81
C ASN A 532 -22.48 -25.55 -2.65
N THR A 533 -23.51 -26.36 -2.59
CA THR A 533 -23.63 -27.61 -3.38
C THR A 533 -24.14 -27.36 -4.81
N ALA A 534 -24.62 -26.15 -5.14
CA ALA A 534 -25.13 -25.83 -6.47
C ALA A 534 -24.06 -26.00 -7.58
N CYS A 535 -22.78 -25.74 -7.27
CA CYS A 535 -21.69 -25.97 -8.19
C CYS A 535 -21.67 -27.41 -8.70
N GLN A 536 -21.62 -28.42 -7.82
CA GLN A 536 -21.62 -29.84 -8.19
C GLN A 536 -22.89 -30.23 -8.95
N THR A 537 -24.04 -29.73 -8.55
CA THR A 537 -25.31 -29.95 -9.25
C THR A 537 -25.28 -29.42 -10.68
N ILE A 538 -24.82 -28.16 -10.85
CA ILE A 538 -24.71 -27.55 -12.18
C ILE A 538 -23.71 -28.31 -13.05
N GLN A 539 -22.56 -28.68 -12.53
CA GLN A 539 -21.55 -29.50 -13.25
C GLN A 539 -22.12 -30.82 -13.69
N GLY A 540 -22.85 -31.53 -12.82
CA GLY A 540 -23.50 -32.81 -13.15
C GLY A 540 -24.56 -32.66 -14.26
N LEU A 541 -25.32 -31.57 -14.25
CA LEU A 541 -26.37 -31.33 -15.24
C LEU A 541 -25.80 -30.93 -16.61
N VAL A 542 -24.92 -29.92 -16.65
CA VAL A 542 -24.52 -29.32 -17.94
C VAL A 542 -23.05 -29.55 -18.32
N GLY A 543 -22.24 -30.16 -17.46
CA GLY A 543 -20.87 -30.53 -17.79
C GLY A 543 -20.74 -31.38 -19.06
N PRO A 544 -21.61 -32.41 -19.29
CA PRO A 544 -21.59 -33.18 -20.54
C PRO A 544 -21.83 -32.36 -21.81
N PHE A 545 -22.40 -31.16 -21.71
CA PHE A 545 -22.68 -30.30 -22.85
C PHE A 545 -21.53 -29.37 -23.24
N LEU A 546 -20.44 -29.33 -22.51
CA LEU A 546 -19.30 -28.45 -22.80
C LEU A 546 -18.60 -28.78 -24.13
N THR A 547 -18.69 -30.00 -24.60
CA THR A 547 -18.18 -30.44 -25.90
C THR A 547 -19.17 -30.20 -27.06
N ASN A 548 -20.41 -29.82 -26.75
CA ASN A 548 -21.44 -29.52 -27.74
C ASN A 548 -21.36 -28.04 -28.15
N ALA A 549 -21.02 -27.77 -29.40
CA ALA A 549 -20.81 -26.41 -29.90
C ALA A 549 -22.01 -25.46 -29.69
N SER A 550 -23.27 -25.95 -29.70
CA SER A 550 -24.45 -25.13 -29.50
C SER A 550 -24.81 -24.91 -28.01
N LEU A 551 -24.30 -25.72 -27.10
CA LEU A 551 -24.60 -25.66 -25.67
C LEU A 551 -23.41 -25.25 -24.82
N ALA A 552 -22.20 -25.29 -25.38
CA ALA A 552 -20.96 -25.03 -24.65
C ALA A 552 -20.95 -23.66 -23.94
N ALA A 553 -21.42 -22.62 -24.64
CA ALA A 553 -21.45 -21.26 -24.10
C ALA A 553 -22.38 -21.11 -22.90
N VAL A 554 -23.61 -21.62 -22.97
CA VAL A 554 -24.57 -21.53 -21.85
C VAL A 554 -24.13 -22.43 -20.70
N SER A 555 -23.61 -23.64 -21.00
CA SER A 555 -23.12 -24.58 -19.99
C SER A 555 -21.89 -24.02 -19.28
N GLY A 556 -20.94 -23.44 -20.02
CA GLY A 556 -19.77 -22.77 -19.48
C GLY A 556 -20.13 -21.56 -18.61
N GLY A 557 -21.11 -20.76 -19.03
CA GLY A 557 -21.62 -19.63 -18.24
C GLY A 557 -22.25 -20.06 -16.93
N LEU A 558 -23.12 -21.09 -16.95
CA LEU A 558 -23.76 -21.65 -15.75
C LEU A 558 -22.72 -22.22 -14.78
N ILE A 559 -21.79 -23.05 -15.27
CA ILE A 559 -20.70 -23.61 -14.44
C ILE A 559 -19.80 -22.49 -13.93
N GLY A 560 -19.43 -21.55 -14.78
CA GLY A 560 -18.54 -20.44 -14.44
C GLY A 560 -19.09 -19.59 -13.29
N LEU A 561 -20.38 -19.28 -13.27
CA LEU A 561 -21.01 -18.52 -12.18
C LEU A 561 -21.39 -19.39 -10.97
N GLY A 562 -21.77 -20.64 -11.18
CA GLY A 562 -22.12 -21.55 -10.09
C GLY A 562 -20.91 -22.06 -9.30
N CYS A 563 -19.71 -22.05 -9.90
CA CYS A 563 -18.49 -22.67 -9.39
C CYS A 563 -17.36 -21.67 -9.18
N GLN A 564 -17.64 -20.49 -8.67
CA GLN A 564 -16.60 -19.51 -8.30
C GLN A 564 -15.77 -20.00 -7.10
N GLY A 565 -14.57 -19.45 -6.90
CA GLY A 565 -13.61 -19.88 -5.88
C GLY A 565 -14.20 -20.01 -4.48
N ASN A 566 -14.92 -18.98 -4.04
CA ASN A 566 -15.59 -18.94 -2.73
C ASN A 566 -16.84 -19.84 -2.63
N SER A 567 -17.24 -20.53 -3.69
CA SER A 567 -18.48 -21.31 -3.75
C SER A 567 -18.28 -22.78 -4.16
N THR A 568 -17.03 -23.23 -4.27
CA THR A 568 -16.72 -24.57 -4.79
C THR A 568 -16.81 -25.62 -3.71
N ALA A 569 -17.94 -26.30 -3.63
CA ALA A 569 -18.14 -27.39 -2.67
C ALA A 569 -17.21 -28.59 -2.93
N GLU A 570 -16.62 -28.72 -4.10
CA GLU A 570 -15.58 -29.73 -4.42
C GLU A 570 -14.39 -29.68 -3.46
N LEU A 571 -14.08 -28.51 -2.92
CA LEU A 571 -13.00 -28.33 -1.97
C LEU A 571 -13.46 -28.46 -0.52
N ASN A 572 -14.76 -28.70 -0.27
CA ASN A 572 -15.28 -28.83 1.09
C ASN A 572 -14.66 -30.01 1.83
N GLY A 573 -14.11 -29.76 3.01
CA GLY A 573 -13.39 -30.76 3.81
C GLY A 573 -12.01 -31.13 3.29
N VAL A 574 -11.52 -30.47 2.22
CA VAL A 574 -10.19 -30.74 1.66
C VAL A 574 -9.11 -30.00 2.43
N SER A 575 -8.01 -30.70 2.70
CA SER A 575 -6.80 -30.11 3.26
C SER A 575 -5.63 -30.29 2.27
N ILE A 576 -4.82 -29.25 2.14
CA ILE A 576 -3.62 -29.25 1.30
C ILE A 576 -2.43 -28.75 2.10
N ASN A 577 -1.23 -29.16 1.71
CA ASN A 577 0.01 -28.65 2.27
C ASN A 577 1.09 -28.50 1.19
N SER A 578 2.06 -27.65 1.46
CA SER A 578 3.22 -27.45 0.61
C SER A 578 4.33 -26.75 1.39
N ASN A 579 5.50 -26.73 0.80
CA ASN A 579 6.63 -25.94 1.29
C ASN A 579 7.39 -25.30 0.13
N ARG A 580 8.18 -24.29 0.45
CA ARG A 580 9.21 -23.73 -0.42
C ARG A 580 10.40 -23.29 0.40
N GLY A 581 11.57 -23.30 -0.21
CA GLY A 581 12.79 -22.75 0.35
C GLY A 581 13.53 -21.96 -0.72
N GLU A 582 14.21 -20.91 -0.30
CA GLU A 582 15.04 -20.08 -1.18
C GLU A 582 16.28 -19.58 -0.44
N ASP A 583 17.36 -19.43 -1.18
CA ASP A 583 18.65 -18.93 -0.73
C ASP A 583 19.03 -17.75 -1.61
N GLU A 584 19.25 -16.58 -1.00
CA GLU A 584 19.53 -15.38 -1.77
C GLU A 584 20.75 -14.63 -1.24
N TRP A 585 21.57 -14.18 -2.20
CA TRP A 585 22.69 -13.29 -1.95
C TRP A 585 22.32 -11.86 -2.34
N THR A 586 22.38 -10.95 -1.38
CA THR A 586 22.21 -9.53 -1.61
C THR A 586 23.46 -8.77 -1.21
N GLY A 587 23.67 -7.60 -1.82
CA GLY A 587 24.89 -6.86 -1.54
C GLY A 587 24.80 -5.42 -1.99
N THR A 588 25.77 -4.63 -1.54
CA THR A 588 25.95 -3.25 -1.95
C THR A 588 27.42 -2.91 -2.08
N GLY A 589 27.73 -2.10 -3.07
CA GLY A 589 29.03 -1.46 -3.25
C GLY A 589 28.84 0.03 -3.46
N ILE A 590 29.47 0.88 -2.64
CA ILE A 590 29.34 2.33 -2.72
C ILE A 590 30.72 2.96 -2.71
N LEU A 591 31.03 3.73 -3.74
CA LEU A 591 32.19 4.60 -3.79
C LEU A 591 31.74 6.03 -3.46
N SER A 592 32.27 6.63 -2.42
CA SER A 592 31.93 7.99 -2.01
C SER A 592 33.17 8.88 -1.89
N TYR A 593 33.04 10.12 -2.39
CA TYR A 593 34.12 11.09 -2.45
C TYR A 593 33.71 12.45 -1.89
N LYS A 594 34.38 12.89 -0.82
CA LYS A 594 34.26 14.24 -0.24
C LYS A 594 35.04 15.24 -1.09
N ALA A 595 34.39 15.78 -2.13
CA ALA A 595 35.01 16.66 -3.12
C ALA A 595 35.43 18.00 -2.51
N ALA A 596 34.63 18.55 -1.59
CA ALA A 596 34.89 19.75 -0.82
C ALA A 596 34.20 19.67 0.55
N LYS A 597 34.42 20.66 1.41
CA LYS A 597 33.67 20.80 2.65
C LYS A 597 32.17 20.91 2.34
N GLY A 598 31.38 20.03 2.91
CA GLY A 598 29.93 19.97 2.70
C GLY A 598 29.50 19.39 1.34
N LEU A 599 30.40 18.89 0.48
CA LEU A 599 30.08 18.33 -0.83
C LEU A 599 30.52 16.86 -0.91
N LEU A 600 29.55 15.96 -0.95
CA LEU A 600 29.72 14.53 -1.11
C LEU A 600 29.21 14.08 -2.49
N LEU A 601 30.02 13.33 -3.22
CA LEU A 601 29.66 12.61 -4.43
C LEU A 601 29.67 11.12 -4.15
N TYR A 602 28.74 10.35 -4.74
CA TYR A 602 28.78 8.90 -4.62
C TYR A 602 28.24 8.19 -5.87
N ALA A 603 28.69 6.96 -6.03
CA ALA A 603 28.17 6.01 -6.98
C ALA A 603 27.92 4.69 -6.25
N SER A 604 26.80 4.05 -6.48
CA SER A 604 26.44 2.80 -5.83
C SER A 604 25.83 1.78 -6.78
N PHE A 605 26.09 0.51 -6.43
CA PHE A 605 25.36 -0.66 -6.90
C PHE A 605 24.74 -1.35 -5.71
N ALA A 606 23.48 -1.78 -5.84
CA ALA A 606 22.81 -2.56 -4.80
C ALA A 606 21.97 -3.66 -5.43
N ARG A 607 22.06 -4.86 -4.86
CA ARG A 607 21.16 -5.98 -5.15
C ARG A 607 20.26 -6.23 -3.94
N GLY A 608 18.95 -6.31 -4.19
CA GLY A 608 17.94 -6.66 -3.20
C GLY A 608 17.04 -7.77 -3.70
N TYR A 609 16.22 -8.31 -2.80
CA TYR A 609 15.18 -9.27 -3.16
C TYR A 609 13.95 -9.11 -2.26
N LYS A 610 12.85 -9.67 -2.76
CA LYS A 610 11.61 -9.85 -2.02
C LYS A 610 11.24 -11.32 -2.07
N ALA A 611 10.92 -11.89 -0.92
CA ALA A 611 10.68 -13.31 -0.77
C ALA A 611 9.50 -13.80 -1.63
N GLY A 612 9.61 -15.01 -2.16
CA GLY A 612 8.50 -15.71 -2.76
C GLY A 612 7.51 -16.20 -1.70
N GLY A 613 6.35 -16.71 -2.14
CA GLY A 613 5.31 -17.10 -1.19
C GLY A 613 4.22 -17.97 -1.79
N PHE A 614 3.07 -17.95 -1.12
CA PHE A 614 1.86 -18.63 -1.54
C PHE A 614 0.70 -17.65 -1.69
N ASN A 615 -0.05 -17.80 -2.77
CA ASN A 615 -1.35 -17.18 -2.90
C ASN A 615 -2.34 -17.78 -1.91
N LEU A 616 -2.94 -16.98 -1.06
CA LEU A 616 -3.90 -17.43 -0.06
C LEU A 616 -5.33 -17.30 -0.61
N ASP A 617 -5.54 -17.84 -1.81
CA ASP A 617 -6.82 -17.87 -2.49
C ASP A 617 -7.05 -19.24 -3.15
N ARG A 618 -8.10 -19.92 -2.73
CA ARG A 618 -8.48 -21.28 -3.20
C ARG A 618 -8.81 -21.34 -4.71
N SER A 619 -9.07 -20.20 -5.32
CA SER A 619 -9.50 -20.13 -6.73
C SER A 619 -8.45 -20.64 -7.70
N ALA A 620 -7.17 -20.58 -7.34
CA ALA A 620 -6.08 -21.12 -8.14
C ALA A 620 -6.01 -22.68 -8.09
N LEU A 621 -6.76 -23.33 -7.20
CA LEU A 621 -6.80 -24.80 -7.06
C LEU A 621 -7.81 -25.45 -8.01
N LYS A 622 -8.22 -24.76 -9.06
CA LYS A 622 -9.10 -25.27 -10.08
C LYS A 622 -8.38 -25.57 -11.37
N SER A 623 -8.83 -26.59 -12.08
CA SER A 623 -8.45 -26.81 -13.47
C SER A 623 -9.02 -25.72 -14.36
N ALA A 624 -8.27 -25.32 -15.39
CA ALA A 624 -8.67 -24.22 -16.27
C ALA A 624 -9.93 -24.52 -17.09
N ILE A 625 -10.28 -25.78 -17.31
CA ILE A 625 -11.43 -26.20 -18.16
C ILE A 625 -12.11 -27.41 -17.57
N PRO A 626 -13.39 -27.26 -17.39
CA PRO A 626 -14.18 -26.17 -16.92
C PRO A 626 -14.24 -26.19 -15.41
N THR A 627 -13.59 -25.36 -14.72
CA THR A 627 -13.65 -25.12 -13.26
C THR A 627 -13.92 -26.35 -12.34
N PHE A 628 -13.42 -27.52 -12.73
CA PHE A 628 -13.42 -28.72 -11.90
C PHE A 628 -12.12 -28.81 -11.10
N ALA A 629 -12.17 -29.40 -9.90
CA ALA A 629 -10.96 -29.88 -9.25
C ALA A 629 -10.21 -30.86 -10.18
N SER A 630 -8.87 -30.86 -10.16
CA SER A 630 -8.13 -31.80 -10.99
C SER A 630 -8.44 -33.24 -10.63
N VAL A 631 -8.20 -34.16 -11.56
CA VAL A 631 -8.32 -35.62 -11.33
C VAL A 631 -7.48 -36.08 -10.15
N GLY A 632 -6.35 -35.41 -9.87
CA GLY A 632 -5.51 -35.65 -8.69
C GLY A 632 -5.95 -34.93 -7.43
N GLY A 633 -7.09 -34.20 -7.46
CA GLY A 633 -7.58 -33.36 -6.36
C GLY A 633 -6.80 -32.05 -6.21
N ALA A 634 -7.20 -31.25 -5.21
CA ALA A 634 -6.61 -29.92 -4.97
C ALA A 634 -5.12 -29.95 -4.64
N GLN A 635 -4.65 -31.03 -4.00
CA GLN A 635 -3.23 -31.19 -3.66
C GLN A 635 -2.32 -31.20 -4.89
N SER A 636 -2.77 -31.72 -6.02
CA SER A 636 -1.98 -31.73 -7.26
C SER A 636 -1.82 -30.34 -7.88
N LEU A 637 -2.70 -29.40 -7.54
CA LEU A 637 -2.69 -28.03 -8.03
C LEU A 637 -2.03 -27.05 -7.04
N VAL A 638 -1.53 -27.52 -5.90
CA VAL A 638 -0.98 -26.64 -4.85
C VAL A 638 0.21 -25.78 -5.35
N ASN A 639 0.92 -26.26 -6.35
CA ASN A 639 2.01 -25.49 -6.96
C ASN A 639 1.51 -24.23 -7.68
N ASN A 640 0.24 -24.16 -8.08
CA ASN A 640 -0.37 -22.95 -8.67
C ASN A 640 -0.52 -21.81 -7.65
N LEU A 641 -0.42 -22.12 -6.36
CA LEU A 641 -0.41 -21.11 -5.31
C LEU A 641 0.96 -20.43 -5.15
N LYS A 642 2.05 -21.06 -5.62
CA LYS A 642 3.42 -20.56 -5.43
C LYS A 642 3.71 -19.41 -6.37
N PHE A 643 4.45 -18.42 -5.88
CA PHE A 643 5.06 -17.37 -6.69
C PHE A 643 6.55 -17.21 -6.32
N ASP A 644 7.37 -16.89 -7.32
CA ASP A 644 8.83 -16.83 -7.19
C ASP A 644 9.30 -15.56 -6.47
N PRO A 645 10.52 -15.55 -5.87
CA PRO A 645 11.13 -14.36 -5.31
C PRO A 645 11.41 -13.32 -6.39
N GLU A 646 11.18 -12.06 -6.05
CA GLU A 646 11.53 -10.89 -6.87
C GLU A 646 12.98 -10.49 -6.61
N LEU A 647 13.74 -10.24 -7.66
CA LEU A 647 15.12 -9.77 -7.60
C LEU A 647 15.22 -8.38 -8.21
N VAL A 648 16.09 -7.53 -7.65
CA VAL A 648 16.37 -6.19 -8.18
C VAL A 648 17.86 -5.89 -8.18
N ASP A 649 18.34 -5.37 -9.30
CA ASP A 649 19.65 -4.76 -9.45
C ASP A 649 19.49 -3.26 -9.65
N SER A 650 20.16 -2.45 -8.84
CA SER A 650 20.02 -0.99 -8.82
C SER A 650 21.35 -0.28 -8.91
N TYR A 651 21.39 0.77 -9.70
CA TYR A 651 22.53 1.67 -9.90
C TYR A 651 22.11 3.08 -9.52
N GLU A 652 22.95 3.78 -8.76
CA GLU A 652 22.65 5.14 -8.33
C GLU A 652 23.91 6.02 -8.36
N LEU A 653 23.75 7.26 -8.85
CA LEU A 653 24.74 8.33 -8.76
C LEU A 653 24.14 9.47 -7.94
N GLY A 654 24.86 9.96 -6.94
CA GLY A 654 24.34 11.01 -6.09
C GLY A 654 25.32 12.11 -5.75
N VAL A 655 24.74 13.27 -5.47
CA VAL A 655 25.43 14.47 -5.00
C VAL A 655 24.70 14.98 -3.77
N LYS A 656 25.42 15.22 -2.68
CA LYS A 656 24.88 15.87 -1.48
C LYS A 656 25.71 17.11 -1.16
N TYR A 657 25.04 18.19 -0.88
CA TYR A 657 25.63 19.45 -0.49
C TYR A 657 24.96 20.00 0.76
N ALA A 658 25.75 20.41 1.73
CA ALA A 658 25.28 21.12 2.93
C ALA A 658 26.32 22.17 3.31
N SER A 659 25.87 23.41 3.40
CA SER A 659 26.73 24.55 3.79
C SER A 659 25.89 25.71 4.31
N GLY A 660 26.12 26.09 5.55
CA GLY A 660 25.38 27.16 6.21
C GLY A 660 23.85 26.85 6.21
N PRO A 661 23.02 27.79 5.78
CA PRO A 661 21.56 27.63 5.84
C PRO A 661 20.99 26.72 4.73
N PHE A 662 21.80 26.23 3.80
CA PHE A 662 21.33 25.51 2.61
C PHE A 662 21.82 24.06 2.58
N SER A 663 20.91 23.15 2.28
CA SER A 663 21.23 21.76 1.96
C SER A 663 20.47 21.28 0.72
N ALA A 664 21.11 20.44 -0.08
CA ALA A 664 20.50 19.80 -1.23
C ALA A 664 21.06 18.41 -1.46
N SER A 665 20.24 17.51 -1.97
CA SER A 665 20.65 16.19 -2.43
C SER A 665 20.02 15.88 -3.79
N LEU A 666 20.83 15.36 -4.72
CA LEU A 666 20.39 14.87 -6.03
C LEU A 666 20.80 13.42 -6.16
N ALA A 667 19.88 12.56 -6.59
CA ALA A 667 20.17 11.18 -6.93
C ALA A 667 19.62 10.85 -8.32
N LEU A 668 20.44 10.23 -9.18
CA LEU A 668 20.07 9.63 -10.45
C LEU A 668 20.05 8.13 -10.25
N PHE A 669 18.99 7.44 -10.66
CA PHE A 669 18.83 6.02 -10.38
C PHE A 669 18.30 5.22 -11.57
N GLN A 670 18.65 3.93 -11.59
CA GLN A 670 18.03 2.91 -12.41
C GLN A 670 17.97 1.61 -11.63
N SER A 671 16.79 0.97 -11.59
CA SER A 671 16.55 -0.31 -10.92
C SER A 671 15.81 -1.25 -11.87
N ASP A 672 16.34 -2.46 -12.07
CA ASP A 672 15.80 -3.49 -12.94
C ASP A 672 15.28 -4.66 -12.09
N PHE A 673 13.99 -4.99 -12.25
CA PHE A 673 13.29 -6.01 -11.47
C PHE A 673 13.04 -7.25 -12.34
N SER A 674 13.45 -8.41 -11.84
CA SER A 674 13.16 -9.73 -12.38
C SER A 674 12.16 -10.45 -11.47
N ASN A 675 11.27 -11.28 -12.03
CA ASN A 675 10.16 -11.90 -11.31
C ASN A 675 9.35 -10.87 -10.50
N PHE A 676 9.07 -9.69 -11.09
CA PHE A 676 8.33 -8.64 -10.41
C PHE A 676 6.98 -9.18 -9.93
N GLN A 677 6.73 -9.11 -8.62
CA GLN A 677 5.53 -9.65 -8.00
C GLN A 677 4.38 -8.63 -8.08
N LEU A 678 3.45 -8.87 -8.99
CA LEU A 678 2.25 -8.06 -9.18
C LEU A 678 1.04 -8.74 -8.52
N ASN A 679 0.45 -8.12 -7.50
CA ASN A 679 -0.84 -8.52 -7.00
C ASN A 679 -1.94 -7.86 -7.83
N THR A 680 -2.83 -8.66 -8.42
CA THR A 680 -3.89 -8.16 -9.29
C THR A 680 -5.23 -8.81 -8.95
N PHE A 681 -6.31 -8.06 -9.14
CA PHE A 681 -7.68 -8.53 -9.02
C PHE A 681 -8.35 -8.53 -10.41
N ASN A 682 -8.73 -9.69 -10.89
CA ASN A 682 -9.33 -9.84 -12.21
C ASN A 682 -10.87 -9.71 -12.23
N GLY A 683 -11.48 -9.23 -11.15
CA GLY A 683 -12.92 -9.13 -10.95
C GLY A 683 -13.53 -10.30 -10.16
N SER A 684 -12.73 -11.33 -9.85
CA SER A 684 -13.17 -12.50 -9.08
C SER A 684 -12.16 -12.92 -8.01
N VAL A 685 -10.86 -12.84 -8.30
CA VAL A 685 -9.80 -13.34 -7.41
C VAL A 685 -8.60 -12.39 -7.36
N PHE A 686 -7.92 -12.36 -6.22
CA PHE A 686 -6.63 -11.73 -6.04
C PHE A 686 -5.52 -12.77 -6.17
N LEU A 687 -4.65 -12.60 -7.16
CA LEU A 687 -3.50 -13.48 -7.36
C LEU A 687 -2.23 -12.66 -7.56
N VAL A 688 -1.15 -13.14 -6.98
CA VAL A 688 0.19 -12.66 -7.28
C VAL A 688 0.67 -13.38 -8.54
N GLN A 689 1.05 -12.59 -9.53
CA GLN A 689 1.69 -13.04 -10.74
C GLN A 689 3.11 -12.47 -10.80
N THR A 690 4.05 -13.24 -11.33
CA THR A 690 5.41 -12.77 -11.57
C THR A 690 5.54 -12.26 -12.98
N ILE A 691 6.08 -11.05 -13.15
CA ILE A 691 6.25 -10.41 -14.45
C ILE A 691 7.74 -10.40 -14.79
N ASN A 692 8.07 -10.97 -15.93
CA ASN A 692 9.40 -10.98 -16.50
C ASN A 692 9.42 -10.38 -17.91
N GLY A 693 10.58 -9.91 -18.33
CA GLY A 693 10.81 -9.49 -19.70
C GLY A 693 11.29 -10.60 -20.60
N CYS A 694 11.03 -10.50 -21.91
CA CYS A 694 11.61 -11.33 -22.94
C CYS A 694 12.64 -10.53 -23.74
N LYS A 695 13.78 -11.15 -24.10
CA LYS A 695 14.76 -10.53 -25.00
C LYS A 695 14.34 -10.65 -26.45
N SER A 696 13.59 -11.69 -26.78
CA SER A 696 13.02 -11.90 -28.10
C SER A 696 11.75 -11.04 -28.27
N ASN A 697 11.50 -10.57 -29.48
CA ASN A 697 10.24 -9.89 -29.82
C ASN A 697 9.11 -10.93 -29.77
N LEU A 698 8.08 -10.66 -28.99
CA LEU A 698 6.88 -11.50 -28.86
C LEU A 698 5.75 -11.11 -29.83
N GLY A 699 6.00 -10.19 -30.72
CA GLY A 699 4.99 -9.71 -31.67
C GLY A 699 3.97 -8.81 -30.98
N ASP A 700 2.70 -9.16 -31.09
CA ASP A 700 1.58 -8.34 -30.67
C ASP A 700 1.31 -8.33 -29.14
N THR A 701 2.36 -8.24 -28.33
CA THR A 701 2.22 -8.24 -26.86
C THR A 701 2.29 -6.85 -26.24
N ASP A 702 2.32 -5.79 -27.02
CA ASP A 702 2.45 -4.42 -26.58
C ASP A 702 1.13 -3.65 -26.69
N ARG A 703 0.21 -3.89 -25.76
CA ARG A 703 -1.07 -3.15 -25.73
C ARG A 703 -1.84 -3.20 -27.05
N ASP A 704 -1.65 -4.22 -27.83
CA ASP A 704 -2.48 -4.45 -28.98
C ASP A 704 -3.92 -4.83 -28.56
N LEU A 705 -4.78 -4.96 -29.50
CA LEU A 705 -6.18 -5.30 -29.26
C LEU A 705 -6.39 -6.80 -28.99
N SER A 706 -5.33 -7.59 -28.99
CA SER A 706 -5.38 -9.04 -28.81
C SER A 706 -5.23 -9.42 -27.34
N ALA A 707 -6.03 -10.37 -26.90
CA ALA A 707 -5.84 -11.03 -25.61
C ALA A 707 -4.75 -12.12 -25.67
N ALA A 708 -4.21 -12.43 -26.85
CA ALA A 708 -3.16 -13.40 -27.02
C ALA A 708 -1.82 -12.80 -26.58
N THR A 709 -1.10 -13.54 -25.72
CA THR A 709 0.24 -13.17 -25.26
C THR A 709 1.22 -14.25 -25.67
N GLY A 710 2.46 -13.84 -26.00
CA GLY A 710 3.49 -14.75 -26.49
C GLY A 710 4.23 -15.48 -25.39
N ALA A 711 4.79 -16.65 -25.69
CA ALA A 711 5.71 -17.39 -24.84
C ALA A 711 7.16 -17.02 -25.16
N CYS A 712 8.02 -16.96 -24.14
CA CYS A 712 9.45 -16.68 -24.24
C CYS A 712 10.28 -17.93 -24.00
N PRO A 713 11.31 -18.19 -24.79
CA PRO A 713 12.29 -19.21 -24.43
C PRO A 713 12.94 -18.89 -23.07
N ALA A 714 13.07 -19.87 -22.18
CA ALA A 714 13.58 -19.65 -20.82
C ALA A 714 14.96 -18.95 -20.77
N GLY A 715 15.82 -19.19 -21.75
CA GLY A 715 17.12 -18.52 -21.88
C GLY A 715 17.06 -17.02 -22.24
N ASP A 716 15.93 -16.56 -22.73
CA ASP A 716 15.69 -15.16 -23.14
C ASP A 716 14.90 -14.38 -22.07
N VAL A 717 14.45 -15.04 -21.00
CA VAL A 717 13.77 -14.39 -19.89
C VAL A 717 14.76 -13.52 -19.11
N GLY A 718 14.32 -12.32 -18.71
CA GLY A 718 15.11 -11.36 -17.94
C GLY A 718 14.22 -10.37 -17.17
N TRP A 719 14.77 -9.23 -16.78
CA TRP A 719 14.01 -8.23 -16.03
C TRP A 719 12.76 -7.78 -16.81
N GLY A 720 11.65 -7.61 -16.08
CA GLY A 720 10.35 -7.23 -16.65
C GLY A 720 9.90 -5.82 -16.33
N VAL A 721 10.45 -5.21 -15.26
CA VAL A 721 10.10 -3.86 -14.81
C VAL A 721 11.37 -3.05 -14.62
N ARG A 722 11.35 -1.79 -15.03
CA ARG A 722 12.43 -0.82 -14.81
C ARG A 722 11.90 0.44 -14.19
N ALA A 723 12.52 0.87 -13.09
CA ALA A 723 12.35 2.19 -12.49
C ALA A 723 13.62 3.02 -12.74
N GLN A 724 13.50 4.19 -13.37
CA GLN A 724 14.64 5.06 -13.66
C GLN A 724 14.23 6.53 -13.58
N GLY A 725 15.16 7.39 -13.14
CA GLY A 725 14.84 8.80 -13.02
C GLY A 725 15.83 9.56 -12.15
N PHE A 726 15.36 10.67 -11.61
CA PHE A 726 16.12 11.47 -10.65
C PHE A 726 15.22 12.04 -9.54
N GLU A 727 15.87 12.34 -8.42
CA GLU A 727 15.26 12.91 -7.24
C GLU A 727 16.10 14.05 -6.73
N LEU A 728 15.46 15.18 -6.44
CA LEU A 728 16.08 16.37 -5.85
C LEU A 728 15.35 16.72 -4.56
N GLU A 729 16.05 16.87 -3.47
CA GLU A 729 15.54 17.41 -2.22
C GLU A 729 16.41 18.57 -1.76
N SER A 730 15.80 19.61 -1.24
CA SER A 730 16.52 20.81 -0.76
C SER A 730 15.83 21.39 0.47
N ALA A 731 16.62 21.99 1.33
CA ALA A 731 16.14 22.78 2.45
C ALA A 731 16.99 24.05 2.57
N ILE A 732 16.34 25.14 2.93
CA ILE A 732 16.98 26.42 3.21
C ILE A 732 16.38 27.02 4.48
N ASN A 733 17.23 27.48 5.39
CA ASN A 733 16.89 28.18 6.63
C ASN A 733 17.46 29.60 6.56
N PRO A 734 16.81 30.55 5.82
CA PRO A 734 17.33 31.89 5.62
C PRO A 734 17.51 32.66 6.94
N THR A 735 16.65 32.38 7.91
CA THR A 735 16.71 32.86 9.29
C THR A 735 16.42 31.71 10.25
N ARG A 736 16.59 31.92 11.55
CA ARG A 736 16.25 30.93 12.58
C ARG A 736 14.74 30.60 12.59
N ASP A 737 13.92 31.55 12.16
CA ASP A 737 12.45 31.44 12.24
C ASP A 737 11.83 31.00 10.90
N LEU A 738 12.60 30.90 9.82
CA LEU A 738 12.10 30.56 8.50
C LEU A 738 12.80 29.35 7.93
N ARG A 739 12.03 28.29 7.67
CA ARG A 739 12.48 27.09 6.99
C ARG A 739 11.64 26.84 5.73
N ILE A 740 12.29 26.61 4.63
CA ILE A 740 11.67 26.26 3.35
C ILE A 740 12.26 24.92 2.89
N THR A 741 11.41 23.98 2.48
CA THR A 741 11.85 22.71 1.90
C THR A 741 11.22 22.51 0.54
N GLY A 742 11.94 21.81 -0.34
CA GLY A 742 11.45 21.43 -1.66
C GLY A 742 11.92 20.04 -2.03
N GLY A 743 11.06 19.28 -2.70
CA GLY A 743 11.37 17.95 -3.20
C GLY A 743 10.78 17.76 -4.60
N LEU A 744 11.52 17.10 -5.47
CA LEU A 744 11.09 16.74 -6.81
C LEU A 744 11.55 15.32 -7.11
N THR A 745 10.62 14.48 -7.54
CA THR A 745 10.90 13.14 -8.06
C THR A 745 10.37 13.06 -9.48
N TYR A 746 11.26 12.72 -10.42
CA TYR A 746 10.90 12.28 -11.75
C TYR A 746 11.29 10.81 -11.89
N SER A 747 10.30 9.95 -12.05
CA SER A 747 10.50 8.50 -12.10
C SER A 747 9.67 7.88 -13.22
N LYS A 748 10.33 7.31 -14.22
CA LYS A 748 9.70 6.43 -15.18
C LYS A 748 9.81 4.99 -14.68
N THR A 749 8.68 4.45 -14.20
CA THR A 749 8.59 3.09 -13.71
C THR A 749 7.66 2.31 -14.63
N LYS A 750 8.27 1.48 -15.50
CA LYS A 750 7.58 0.88 -16.65
C LYS A 750 7.78 -0.63 -16.73
N TYR A 751 6.75 -1.30 -17.23
CA TYR A 751 6.88 -2.64 -17.78
C TYR A 751 7.72 -2.61 -19.06
N ARG A 752 8.48 -3.69 -19.29
CA ARG A 752 9.14 -3.90 -20.57
C ARG A 752 8.07 -4.11 -21.65
N LYS A 753 8.42 -3.82 -22.94
CA LYS A 753 7.50 -3.99 -24.05
C LYS A 753 7.11 -5.47 -24.23
N ASP A 754 8.09 -6.36 -24.21
CA ASP A 754 7.88 -7.79 -24.32
C ASP A 754 7.96 -8.42 -22.92
N ILE A 755 6.84 -8.86 -22.37
CA ILE A 755 6.73 -9.44 -21.01
C ILE A 755 6.01 -10.78 -21.02
N VAL A 756 6.34 -11.59 -20.01
CA VAL A 756 5.81 -12.95 -19.79
C VAL A 756 5.46 -13.16 -18.32
N GLY A 757 4.65 -14.17 -18.04
CA GLY A 757 4.01 -14.39 -16.75
C GLY A 757 4.85 -15.09 -15.70
N ASN A 758 6.03 -15.62 -16.03
CA ASN A 758 6.91 -16.30 -15.07
C ASN A 758 8.33 -16.49 -15.58
N SER A 759 9.20 -17.05 -14.75
CA SER A 759 10.60 -17.34 -15.06
C SER A 759 10.82 -18.43 -16.13
N SER A 760 9.82 -19.27 -16.40
CA SER A 760 9.88 -20.24 -17.49
C SER A 760 9.49 -19.67 -18.86
N GLY A 761 9.05 -18.42 -18.91
CA GLY A 761 8.61 -17.75 -20.14
C GLY A 761 7.17 -18.06 -20.56
N ALA A 762 6.31 -18.48 -19.62
CA ALA A 762 4.90 -18.70 -19.92
C ALA A 762 4.19 -17.40 -20.34
N PRO A 763 3.15 -17.48 -21.18
CA PRO A 763 2.39 -16.31 -21.59
C PRO A 763 1.86 -15.52 -20.41
N LEU A 764 1.77 -14.20 -20.57
CA LEU A 764 1.11 -13.32 -19.61
C LEU A 764 -0.38 -13.66 -19.52
N ASP A 765 -0.98 -13.48 -18.33
CA ASP A 765 -2.44 -13.61 -18.18
C ASP A 765 -3.16 -12.59 -19.10
N PRO A 766 -4.18 -12.98 -19.86
CA PRO A 766 -4.94 -12.07 -20.73
C PRO A 766 -5.53 -10.86 -20.00
N ALA A 767 -5.81 -10.95 -18.71
CA ALA A 767 -6.28 -9.82 -17.91
C ALA A 767 -5.22 -8.71 -17.77
N LEU A 768 -3.94 -9.03 -18.01
CA LEU A 768 -2.79 -8.12 -17.89
C LEU A 768 -2.26 -7.61 -19.25
N ARG A 769 -3.02 -7.81 -20.33
CA ARG A 769 -2.61 -7.44 -21.72
C ARG A 769 -2.30 -5.96 -21.94
N LEU A 770 -2.67 -5.09 -20.99
CA LEU A 770 -2.39 -3.65 -21.08
C LEU A 770 -1.06 -3.24 -20.41
N LEU A 771 -0.37 -4.16 -19.74
CA LEU A 771 0.89 -3.87 -19.04
C LEU A 771 2.08 -3.61 -19.99
N PRO A 772 2.25 -4.34 -21.13
CA PRO A 772 3.45 -4.22 -21.95
C PRO A 772 3.74 -2.77 -22.35
N GLY A 773 4.97 -2.28 -22.02
CA GLY A 773 5.44 -0.96 -22.39
C GLY A 773 4.86 0.22 -21.60
N ASP A 774 3.92 0.00 -20.68
CA ASP A 774 3.26 1.08 -19.94
C ASP A 774 3.85 1.30 -18.54
N ASN A 775 3.47 2.42 -17.90
CA ASN A 775 3.84 2.73 -16.52
C ASN A 775 3.14 1.78 -15.55
N LEU A 776 3.75 1.54 -14.40
CA LEU A 776 3.09 0.81 -13.33
C LEU A 776 1.93 1.61 -12.74
N SER A 777 0.96 0.91 -12.18
CA SER A 777 -0.12 1.56 -11.42
C SER A 777 0.41 2.29 -10.19
N ASN A 778 -0.23 3.41 -9.86
CA ASN A 778 0.16 4.27 -8.74
C ASN A 778 1.64 4.72 -8.81
N ALA A 779 2.13 4.95 -10.01
CA ALA A 779 3.50 5.37 -10.30
C ALA A 779 3.51 6.67 -11.11
N PRO A 780 3.13 7.82 -10.52
CA PRO A 780 3.20 9.11 -11.21
C PRO A 780 4.62 9.40 -11.68
N GLU A 781 4.79 9.89 -12.90
CA GLU A 781 6.12 10.20 -13.44
C GLU A 781 6.75 11.42 -12.74
N LEU A 782 5.94 12.39 -12.34
CA LEU A 782 6.41 13.61 -11.69
C LEU A 782 5.67 13.84 -10.37
N VAL A 783 6.45 14.04 -9.32
CA VAL A 783 5.95 14.48 -8.01
C VAL A 783 6.79 15.65 -7.53
N VAL A 784 6.11 16.72 -7.12
CA VAL A 784 6.73 17.90 -6.50
C VAL A 784 6.12 18.09 -5.12
N THR A 785 6.97 18.28 -4.12
CA THR A 785 6.55 18.63 -2.75
C THR A 785 7.25 19.90 -2.31
N GLY A 786 6.64 20.63 -1.41
CA GLY A 786 7.25 21.81 -0.81
C GLY A 786 6.61 22.17 0.52
N SER A 787 7.37 22.77 1.42
CA SER A 787 6.84 23.31 2.66
C SER A 787 7.52 24.63 3.05
N LEU A 788 6.78 25.44 3.80
CA LEU A 788 7.26 26.65 4.43
C LEU A 788 6.79 26.64 5.88
N ALA A 789 7.73 26.77 6.80
CA ALA A 789 7.49 27.00 8.22
C ALA A 789 8.08 28.36 8.62
N TYR A 790 7.27 29.26 9.16
CA TYR A 790 7.67 30.57 9.63
C TYR A 790 7.15 30.80 11.05
N THR A 791 8.09 30.97 11.98
CA THR A 791 7.81 31.07 13.42
C THR A 791 8.35 32.39 14.02
N PRO A 792 7.84 33.56 13.58
CA PRO A 792 8.35 34.85 14.04
C PRO A 792 8.00 35.08 15.49
N ALA A 793 8.95 35.67 16.25
CA ALA A 793 8.70 36.17 17.60
C ALA A 793 7.71 37.35 17.59
N ILE A 794 6.83 37.40 18.57
CA ILE A 794 5.83 38.47 18.77
C ILE A 794 6.28 39.35 19.92
N GLY A 795 6.89 40.48 19.59
CA GLY A 795 7.42 41.42 20.58
C GLY A 795 8.50 40.79 21.48
N SER A 796 8.55 41.16 22.75
CA SER A 796 9.51 40.70 23.75
C SER A 796 8.91 39.75 24.78
N SER A 797 7.68 39.31 24.57
CA SER A 797 6.90 38.49 25.53
C SER A 797 7.27 37.01 25.54
N GLY A 798 8.17 36.56 24.65
CA GLY A 798 8.46 35.17 24.40
C GLY A 798 7.40 34.44 23.58
N LEU A 799 6.35 35.13 23.14
CA LEU A 799 5.35 34.58 22.22
C LEU A 799 5.90 34.49 20.80
N SER A 800 5.50 33.46 20.04
CA SER A 800 5.75 33.36 18.62
C SER A 800 4.47 32.99 17.85
N ALA A 801 4.39 33.42 16.59
CA ALA A 801 3.38 32.89 15.68
C ALA A 801 3.90 31.65 14.97
N LEU A 802 2.99 30.80 14.48
CA LEU A 802 3.29 29.73 13.56
C LEU A 802 2.51 29.97 12.25
N PHE A 803 3.23 29.99 11.14
CA PHE A 803 2.65 29.89 9.80
C PHE A 803 3.30 28.70 9.11
N TYR A 804 2.51 27.71 8.80
CA TYR A 804 2.96 26.52 8.11
C TYR A 804 2.07 26.21 6.90
N ILE A 805 2.67 25.93 5.78
CA ILE A 805 2.00 25.44 4.59
C ILE A 805 2.87 24.35 3.96
N ASP A 806 2.25 23.29 3.52
CA ASP A 806 2.89 22.27 2.69
C ASP A 806 1.98 21.90 1.52
N GLY A 807 2.60 21.39 0.47
CA GLY A 807 1.88 20.95 -0.71
C GLY A 807 2.59 19.84 -1.46
N ARG A 808 1.76 19.05 -2.17
CA ARG A 808 2.19 18.01 -3.09
C ARG A 808 1.44 18.15 -4.41
N VAL A 809 2.17 18.11 -5.51
CA VAL A 809 1.61 18.05 -6.86
C VAL A 809 2.09 16.76 -7.50
N THR A 810 1.22 16.04 -8.16
CA THR A 810 1.53 14.79 -8.87
C THR A 810 0.98 14.84 -10.29
N SER A 811 1.73 14.27 -11.24
CA SER A 811 1.21 14.01 -12.58
C SER A 811 0.11 12.96 -12.56
N ASP A 812 -0.54 12.78 -13.69
CA ASP A 812 -1.49 11.70 -13.96
C ASP A 812 -0.84 10.30 -13.81
N TYR A 813 -1.65 9.32 -13.43
CA TYR A 813 -1.25 7.93 -13.31
C TYR A 813 -2.48 7.01 -13.27
N ASN A 814 -2.30 5.75 -13.67
CA ASN A 814 -3.36 4.76 -13.53
C ASN A 814 -3.38 4.19 -12.10
N THR A 815 -4.57 4.05 -11.51
CA THR A 815 -4.76 3.57 -10.14
C THR A 815 -5.06 2.08 -10.04
N GLY A 816 -5.26 1.41 -11.19
CA GLY A 816 -5.59 -0.02 -11.27
C GLY A 816 -4.41 -0.87 -11.73
N SER A 817 -4.21 -2.04 -11.12
CA SER A 817 -3.10 -2.95 -11.41
C SER A 817 -3.14 -3.59 -12.80
N ASP A 818 -4.28 -3.58 -13.48
CA ASP A 818 -4.49 -4.08 -14.84
C ASP A 818 -4.42 -2.98 -15.90
N LEU A 819 -4.24 -1.72 -15.48
CA LEU A 819 -4.09 -0.53 -16.31
C LEU A 819 -5.26 -0.22 -17.24
N PHE A 820 -6.48 -0.62 -16.89
CA PHE A 820 -7.65 -0.18 -17.65
C PHE A 820 -7.76 1.36 -17.64
N PRO A 821 -7.94 2.02 -18.79
CA PRO A 821 -7.94 3.48 -18.88
C PRO A 821 -9.01 4.20 -18.04
N GLN A 822 -10.14 3.54 -17.69
CA GLN A 822 -11.13 4.14 -16.79
C GLN A 822 -10.60 4.34 -15.36
N LYS A 823 -9.50 3.69 -15.02
CA LYS A 823 -8.85 3.78 -13.71
C LYS A 823 -7.76 4.85 -13.66
N GLU A 824 -7.63 5.63 -14.74
CA GLU A 824 -6.70 6.76 -14.76
C GLU A 824 -7.17 7.87 -13.80
N GLN A 825 -6.23 8.40 -13.06
CA GLN A 825 -6.37 9.55 -12.19
C GLN A 825 -5.60 10.72 -12.81
N ASP A 826 -6.30 11.79 -13.12
CA ASP A 826 -5.68 13.05 -13.56
C ASP A 826 -4.70 13.57 -12.52
N GLY A 827 -3.68 14.28 -12.97
CA GLY A 827 -2.74 14.96 -12.08
C GLY A 827 -3.46 15.96 -11.17
N PHE A 828 -3.03 16.05 -9.90
CA PHE A 828 -3.68 16.87 -8.89
C PHE A 828 -2.68 17.46 -7.91
N GLY A 829 -3.15 18.44 -7.12
CA GLY A 829 -2.38 19.05 -6.05
C GLY A 829 -3.12 19.07 -4.72
N ILE A 830 -2.43 18.72 -3.65
CA ILE A 830 -2.92 18.79 -2.27
C ILE A 830 -2.14 19.87 -1.55
N VAL A 831 -2.85 20.73 -0.81
CA VAL A 831 -2.26 21.76 0.03
C VAL A 831 -2.80 21.61 1.44
N ASN A 832 -1.91 21.68 2.42
CA ASN A 832 -2.23 21.73 3.84
C ASN A 832 -1.74 23.05 4.41
N ALA A 833 -2.41 23.55 5.44
CA ALA A 833 -2.02 24.79 6.10
C ALA A 833 -2.27 24.71 7.61
N ARG A 834 -1.42 25.43 8.37
CA ARG A 834 -1.54 25.57 9.81
C ARG A 834 -1.13 26.97 10.23
N VAL A 835 -1.90 27.59 11.09
CA VAL A 835 -1.57 28.87 11.72
C VAL A 835 -1.77 28.75 13.23
N GLY A 836 -0.89 29.36 14.00
CA GLY A 836 -0.98 29.21 15.44
C GLY A 836 -0.25 30.28 16.23
N LEU A 837 -0.49 30.24 17.53
CA LEU A 837 0.21 31.03 18.53
C LEU A 837 0.91 30.05 19.47
N ARG A 838 2.18 30.32 19.79
CA ARG A 838 3.01 29.54 20.71
C ARG A 838 3.44 30.40 21.89
N GLY A 839 3.37 29.83 23.08
CA GLY A 839 3.86 30.44 24.30
C GLY A 839 5.38 30.41 24.40
N PRO A 840 5.95 31.07 25.44
CA PRO A 840 7.39 31.03 25.69
C PRO A 840 7.91 29.60 25.74
N ASP A 841 9.06 29.33 25.13
CA ASP A 841 9.74 28.04 25.08
C ASP A 841 8.85 26.87 24.61
N ASP A 842 7.81 27.17 23.81
CA ASP A 842 6.80 26.21 23.34
C ASP A 842 6.05 25.48 24.47
N HIS A 843 5.93 26.07 25.67
CA HIS A 843 5.21 25.45 26.78
C HIS A 843 3.72 25.22 26.47
N TRP A 844 3.13 26.01 25.59
CA TRP A 844 1.79 25.80 25.08
C TRP A 844 1.66 26.32 23.66
N SER A 845 0.72 25.74 22.91
CA SER A 845 0.30 26.30 21.62
C SER A 845 -1.20 26.12 21.38
N ILE A 846 -1.75 27.02 20.57
CA ILE A 846 -3.07 26.90 19.96
C ILE A 846 -2.92 27.05 18.46
N GLU A 847 -3.41 26.09 17.70
CA GLU A 847 -3.17 25.98 16.27
C GLU A 847 -4.47 25.66 15.54
N LEU A 848 -4.79 26.43 14.50
CA LEU A 848 -5.83 26.13 13.52
C LEU A 848 -5.16 25.44 12.33
N TRP A 849 -5.77 24.39 11.83
CA TRP A 849 -5.21 23.62 10.73
C TRP A 849 -6.28 23.21 9.72
N ALA A 850 -5.86 23.03 8.47
CA ALA A 850 -6.64 22.40 7.43
C ALA A 850 -5.75 21.46 6.64
N GLN A 851 -6.26 20.24 6.39
CA GLN A 851 -5.67 19.28 5.46
C GLN A 851 -6.53 19.19 4.22
N ASN A 852 -5.90 19.02 3.05
CA ASN A 852 -6.58 19.11 1.77
C ASN A 852 -7.40 20.43 1.68
N LEU A 853 -6.74 21.56 1.94
CA LEU A 853 -7.38 22.89 2.04
C LEU A 853 -8.24 23.22 0.81
N LEU A 854 -7.82 22.80 -0.36
CA LEU A 854 -8.49 23.05 -1.64
C LEU A 854 -9.64 22.07 -1.94
N ASP A 855 -9.89 21.10 -1.04
CA ASP A 855 -10.92 20.06 -1.18
C ASP A 855 -10.79 19.25 -2.47
N GLN A 856 -9.55 18.87 -2.80
CA GLN A 856 -9.25 18.10 -3.97
C GLN A 856 -9.67 16.64 -3.80
N ASP A 857 -10.60 16.19 -4.60
CA ASP A 857 -10.96 14.78 -4.69
C ASP A 857 -10.04 14.02 -5.64
N TYR A 858 -9.67 12.79 -5.28
CA TYR A 858 -8.93 11.87 -6.13
C TYR A 858 -9.13 10.41 -5.68
N ALA A 859 -8.93 9.50 -6.61
CA ALA A 859 -8.92 8.06 -6.34
C ALA A 859 -7.55 7.62 -5.83
N GLN A 860 -7.51 6.82 -4.76
CA GLN A 860 -6.28 6.18 -4.30
C GLN A 860 -5.99 4.89 -5.07
N VAL A 861 -7.02 4.06 -5.26
CA VAL A 861 -6.98 2.79 -5.97
C VAL A 861 -8.32 2.58 -6.65
N ALA A 862 -8.30 2.17 -7.92
CA ALA A 862 -9.49 1.71 -8.63
C ALA A 862 -9.31 0.24 -9.03
N PHE A 863 -10.41 -0.50 -9.07
CA PHE A 863 -10.43 -1.93 -9.30
C PHE A 863 -11.69 -2.38 -10.05
N ASN A 864 -11.66 -3.61 -10.58
CA ASN A 864 -12.84 -4.22 -11.18
C ASN A 864 -13.86 -4.53 -10.08
N THR A 865 -15.09 -4.04 -10.22
CA THR A 865 -16.11 -4.30 -9.21
C THR A 865 -16.44 -5.80 -9.20
N PRO A 866 -16.41 -6.48 -8.04
CA PRO A 866 -16.57 -7.93 -7.94
C PRO A 866 -17.86 -8.43 -8.58
N PHE A 867 -17.77 -9.42 -9.47
CA PHE A 867 -18.83 -10.02 -10.29
C PHE A 867 -19.57 -9.05 -11.22
N GLN A 868 -19.23 -7.77 -11.22
CA GLN A 868 -19.85 -6.74 -12.06
C GLN A 868 -18.99 -6.41 -13.29
N ALA A 869 -18.06 -7.27 -13.63
CA ALA A 869 -17.21 -7.19 -14.80
C ALA A 869 -17.71 -8.08 -15.93
N GLY A 870 -17.45 -7.67 -17.15
CA GLY A 870 -17.54 -8.52 -18.34
C GLY A 870 -16.36 -9.48 -18.44
N THR A 871 -16.20 -10.16 -19.57
CA THR A 871 -15.03 -10.98 -19.81
C THR A 871 -13.80 -10.10 -20.08
N THR A 872 -12.72 -10.35 -19.33
CA THR A 872 -11.44 -9.68 -19.55
C THR A 872 -10.68 -10.22 -20.77
N ALA A 873 -11.10 -11.36 -21.30
CA ALA A 873 -10.48 -12.01 -22.46
C ALA A 873 -10.99 -11.47 -23.80
N ALA A 874 -12.06 -10.64 -23.82
CA ALA A 874 -12.54 -10.07 -25.09
C ALA A 874 -11.52 -9.06 -25.65
N PRO A 875 -11.23 -9.10 -26.95
CA PRO A 875 -10.34 -8.14 -27.59
C PRO A 875 -10.95 -6.73 -27.54
N PHE A 876 -10.10 -5.71 -27.51
CA PHE A 876 -10.55 -4.34 -27.76
C PHE A 876 -11.01 -4.18 -29.21
N THR A 877 -12.05 -3.39 -29.42
CA THR A 877 -12.51 -3.05 -30.77
C THR A 877 -11.87 -1.76 -31.29
N ASP A 878 -11.45 -0.87 -30.40
CA ASP A 878 -10.61 0.31 -30.61
C ASP A 878 -10.00 0.81 -29.30
N ALA A 879 -9.13 1.82 -29.37
CA ALA A 879 -8.45 2.38 -28.18
C ALA A 879 -9.40 2.99 -27.13
N ASN A 880 -10.64 3.31 -27.52
CA ASN A 880 -11.66 3.89 -26.66
C ASN A 880 -12.76 2.89 -26.29
N ASN A 881 -12.72 1.72 -26.87
CA ASN A 881 -13.78 0.75 -26.73
C ASN A 881 -13.27 -0.45 -25.92
N TYR A 882 -13.54 -0.40 -24.65
CA TYR A 882 -13.23 -1.49 -23.73
C TYR A 882 -13.96 -2.76 -24.15
N PRO A 883 -13.54 -3.94 -23.67
CA PRO A 883 -14.19 -5.19 -23.97
C PRO A 883 -15.72 -5.06 -23.79
N GLY A 884 -16.36 -4.55 -24.82
CA GLY A 884 -17.80 -4.31 -24.92
C GLY A 884 -18.39 -3.36 -23.86
N GLY A 885 -17.62 -2.41 -23.27
CA GLY A 885 -18.15 -1.52 -22.23
C GLY A 885 -18.78 -2.27 -21.04
N ARG A 886 -18.33 -3.48 -20.77
CA ARG A 886 -19.04 -4.50 -19.99
C ARG A 886 -18.51 -4.63 -18.59
N GLN A 887 -17.72 -3.67 -18.13
CA GLN A 887 -17.15 -3.68 -16.79
C GLN A 887 -17.60 -2.44 -16.04
N ILE A 888 -17.93 -2.64 -14.77
CA ILE A 888 -18.09 -1.56 -13.82
C ILE A 888 -16.85 -1.56 -12.95
N PHE A 889 -16.31 -0.38 -12.72
CA PHE A 889 -15.13 -0.17 -11.90
C PHE A 889 -15.49 0.57 -10.63
N SER A 890 -14.86 0.19 -9.53
CA SER A 890 -14.99 0.85 -8.24
C SER A 890 -13.68 1.50 -7.85
N GLN A 891 -13.75 2.48 -6.95
CA GLN A 891 -12.60 3.22 -6.47
C GLN A 891 -12.70 3.53 -4.98
N PHE A 892 -11.54 3.53 -4.31
CA PHE A 892 -11.38 4.05 -2.97
C PHE A 892 -10.91 5.50 -3.07
N LEU A 893 -11.73 6.43 -2.55
CA LEU A 893 -11.41 7.87 -2.58
C LEU A 893 -10.45 8.24 -1.45
N ALA A 894 -9.66 9.27 -1.70
CA ALA A 894 -8.89 9.92 -0.64
C ALA A 894 -9.76 10.65 0.37
N GLU A 895 -9.19 11.00 1.52
CA GLU A 895 -9.89 11.76 2.55
C GLU A 895 -10.27 13.17 2.02
N PRO A 896 -11.47 13.66 2.30
CA PRO A 896 -11.91 15.00 1.93
C PRO A 896 -11.18 16.05 2.77
N ARG A 897 -11.47 17.34 2.53
CA ARG A 897 -10.96 18.42 3.37
C ARG A 897 -11.33 18.23 4.83
N THR A 898 -10.29 18.21 5.69
CA THR A 898 -10.46 18.23 7.14
C THR A 898 -9.83 19.49 7.73
N PHE A 899 -10.44 20.03 8.79
CA PHE A 899 -9.95 21.20 9.49
C PHE A 899 -10.32 21.15 10.96
N GLY A 900 -9.57 21.86 11.78
CA GLY A 900 -9.80 21.86 13.21
C GLY A 900 -8.86 22.75 13.99
N VAL A 901 -8.93 22.60 15.30
CA VAL A 901 -8.08 23.28 16.28
C VAL A 901 -7.32 22.25 17.11
N THR A 902 -6.05 22.53 17.39
CA THR A 902 -5.19 21.74 18.27
C THR A 902 -4.66 22.62 19.40
N LEU A 903 -4.76 22.11 20.61
CA LEU A 903 -4.13 22.66 21.80
C LEU A 903 -2.98 21.74 22.20
N ARG A 904 -1.83 22.30 22.50
CA ARG A 904 -0.67 21.54 23.04
C ARG A 904 -0.14 22.17 24.29
N GLY A 905 0.35 21.32 25.18
CA GLY A 905 1.08 21.73 26.38
C GLY A 905 2.32 20.87 26.57
N LYS A 906 3.39 21.48 27.10
CA LYS A 906 4.68 20.82 27.35
C LYS A 906 5.26 21.36 28.66
N PHE A 907 5.79 20.47 29.49
CA PHE A 907 6.41 20.77 30.79
C PHE A 907 7.79 20.13 30.89
#